data_b72553ec25942586c528049cb095e3b5
#
_entry.id   b72553ec25942586c528049cb095e3b5
#
_cell.length_a   1.000
_cell.length_b   1.000
_cell.length_c   1.000
_cell.angle_alpha   90.00
_cell.angle_beta   90.00
_cell.angle_gamma   90.00
#
_symmetry.space_group_name_H-M   'P 1'
#
loop_
_entity.id
_entity.type
_entity.pdbx_description
1 polymer ?
#
loop_
_entity_poly.entity_id
_entity_poly.type
_entity_poly.pdbx_seq_one_letter_code
_entity_poly.pdbx_strand_id
1 'polypeptide(L)'
;MKKPTVLVMLLFSVFGFCQEKNTYNIGILADFQSLKSVPILEQLQSEITSVVGEDAVINFPMNLRLINNYDIQQATDNYKELLNNETDIILAFGPVTNTILEKQSEYPKPVILFGAVNSDFSDLDLSKQTSGISNFTYLIDSQSFLEDFKKFKELTEFDTLGIAVDAPFLDFLPLRRTFDKEFALLNAQYKLIPFTSIDDITSNLDGIDAIYMAGGFFLSDSEISKLSQNFIEKGLPSFSANGSDDVSLGIMATNQSEENLDQFFRRIALTVEAYVNGSDLGELPVYIEYTPRLTINYNTADAVDVPIKYSLIGTTNFVGEFKNVKSKKDYNLLNVIDEVLERNLSLQSDKKDVELTEQDVRTAKSNYLPNLTASSSGTYVDPDLAEVSNGQSPEFSTSGAITLEQTLFSEAANANISIQKKLQKAQEENFNASQLDAILDATNAYFNILILKANTQIQLRNLDLTKTNLQIAEQNFEAGQSGKSDMLRFRSQLAQNTQSMIEAINQLEQGFIVLNQLLNNPLGMEIDVEDIEMDQGVFERYNYDELTNLLDDPKLREPFVEFLTEEALRNAPEIKALNYNLEAVERNIKLSGPGRFLPTVALRGSYNSTFNRNGAGSTAIPGFGGLVDNSYNASVSVSLPIFNQNTNNINKQIAVIQKDQLEINKDNTALAVDANVRNGVFNLVNQVSNIELSTISEDTAKESLELTQTSYSNGAVNIVQLLDAQNNYLNAQLSRVNAIYNFLLNSLQLERSLGYYFLLNSETENEAFRQRFFEFLGTRN
;
A
#
# COMPACT_ATOMS: atom_id res chain seq x y z
N MET A 1 13.15 93.02 6.41
CA MET A 1 12.33 93.18 7.59
C MET A 1 11.77 91.82 7.94
N LYS A 2 12.35 91.13 8.91
CA LYS A 2 11.97 89.83 9.37
C LYS A 2 11.34 90.00 10.76
N LYS A 3 10.13 89.48 10.95
CA LYS A 3 9.53 89.29 12.27
C LYS A 3 9.69 87.88 12.70
N PRO A 4 10.08 87.57 13.95
CA PRO A 4 10.11 86.18 14.45
C PRO A 4 8.76 85.88 15.08
N THR A 5 8.17 84.75 14.74
CA THR A 5 6.98 84.14 15.37
C THR A 5 7.46 83.27 16.54
N VAL A 6 7.03 83.62 17.73
CA VAL A 6 7.29 82.88 18.96
C VAL A 6 6.32 81.69 19.00
N LEU A 7 6.89 80.46 19.03
CA LEU A 7 6.16 79.23 19.22
C LEU A 7 6.09 78.89 20.70
N VAL A 8 4.85 79.04 21.30
CA VAL A 8 4.55 78.61 22.66
C VAL A 8 4.35 77.11 22.68
N MET A 9 5.32 76.42 23.25
CA MET A 9 5.24 74.98 23.50
C MET A 9 4.43 74.72 24.76
N LEU A 10 3.14 74.34 24.63
CA LEU A 10 2.33 73.81 25.70
C LEU A 10 2.80 72.40 26.05
N LEU A 11 3.49 72.28 27.18
CA LEU A 11 3.78 71.00 27.83
C LEU A 11 2.47 70.48 28.44
N PHE A 12 1.77 69.63 27.72
CA PHE A 12 0.80 68.70 28.35
C PHE A 12 1.59 67.64 29.07
N SER A 13 1.70 67.74 30.37
CA SER A 13 2.05 66.65 31.26
C SER A 13 0.89 65.64 31.24
N VAL A 14 1.07 64.59 30.45
CA VAL A 14 0.23 63.39 30.58
C VAL A 14 0.65 62.75 31.90
N PHE A 15 -0.13 63.03 32.96
CA PHE A 15 -0.16 62.14 34.11
C PHE A 15 -0.79 60.86 33.63
N GLY A 16 0.02 59.86 33.30
CA GLY A 16 -0.41 58.47 33.22
C GLY A 16 -0.88 58.11 34.64
N PHE A 17 -2.17 58.03 34.83
CA PHE A 17 -2.74 57.30 35.96
C PHE A 17 -2.26 55.85 35.76
N CYS A 18 -1.25 55.43 36.49
CA CYS A 18 -1.01 54.05 36.76
C CYS A 18 -2.18 53.59 37.65
N GLN A 19 -3.24 53.10 37.03
CA GLN A 19 -4.32 52.46 37.76
C GLN A 19 -3.70 51.24 38.41
N GLU A 20 -3.61 51.22 39.74
CA GLU A 20 -3.23 50.00 40.46
C GLU A 20 -4.23 48.92 40.03
N LYS A 21 -3.74 47.92 39.31
CA LYS A 21 -4.53 46.76 38.90
C LYS A 21 -4.95 46.04 40.18
N ASN A 22 -6.22 45.70 40.29
CA ASN A 22 -6.70 44.85 41.36
C ASN A 22 -5.98 43.48 41.28
N THR A 23 -5.65 42.94 42.43
CA THR A 23 -5.04 41.61 42.52
C THR A 23 -6.07 40.62 43.00
N TYR A 24 -6.20 39.51 42.30
CA TYR A 24 -7.11 38.42 42.64
C TYR A 24 -6.31 37.13 42.87
N ASN A 25 -6.56 36.46 44.00
CA ASN A 25 -6.04 35.18 44.35
C ASN A 25 -7.04 34.08 43.97
N ILE A 26 -6.67 33.23 43.04
CA ILE A 26 -7.52 32.13 42.60
C ILE A 26 -7.16 30.86 43.38
N GLY A 27 -8.15 30.31 44.08
CA GLY A 27 -8.08 29.01 44.72
C GLY A 27 -8.53 27.90 43.77
N ILE A 28 -7.89 26.77 43.87
CA ILE A 28 -8.21 25.58 43.06
C ILE A 28 -8.67 24.47 43.99
N LEU A 29 -9.87 23.95 43.72
CA LEU A 29 -10.43 22.79 44.39
C LEU A 29 -10.58 21.64 43.37
N ALA A 30 -9.84 20.57 43.55
CA ALA A 30 -9.81 19.48 42.58
C ALA A 30 -9.88 18.09 43.25
N ASP A 31 -10.40 17.12 42.51
CA ASP A 31 -10.56 15.76 43.03
C ASP A 31 -9.25 14.97 43.04
N PHE A 32 -8.33 15.22 42.12
CA PHE A 32 -7.07 14.50 42.00
C PHE A 32 -5.95 15.36 41.40
N GLN A 33 -4.72 14.84 41.55
CA GLN A 33 -3.55 15.36 40.87
C GLN A 33 -2.74 14.20 40.33
N SER A 34 -2.38 14.24 39.05
CA SER A 34 -1.54 13.27 38.37
C SER A 34 -0.39 13.97 37.63
N LEU A 35 0.56 13.20 37.13
CA LEU A 35 1.65 13.73 36.31
C LEU A 35 1.12 14.39 35.02
N LYS A 36 0.02 13.87 34.46
CA LYS A 36 -0.64 14.47 33.27
C LYS A 36 -1.44 15.72 33.61
N SER A 37 -2.04 15.82 34.80
CA SER A 37 -2.86 16.98 35.18
C SER A 37 -2.05 18.23 35.51
N VAL A 38 -0.76 18.12 35.83
CA VAL A 38 0.07 19.30 36.14
C VAL A 38 0.29 20.20 34.94
N PRO A 39 0.73 19.71 33.76
CA PRO A 39 0.84 20.54 32.55
C PRO A 39 -0.50 21.16 32.11
N ILE A 40 -1.60 20.41 32.21
CA ILE A 40 -2.96 20.87 31.89
C ILE A 40 -3.36 22.05 32.78
N LEU A 41 -3.08 21.97 34.09
CA LEU A 41 -3.37 23.04 35.01
C LEU A 41 -2.46 24.26 34.79
N GLU A 42 -1.19 24.07 34.44
CA GLU A 42 -0.28 25.16 34.10
C GLU A 42 -0.73 25.88 32.83
N GLN A 43 -1.25 25.17 31.85
CA GLN A 43 -1.82 25.72 30.63
C GLN A 43 -3.07 26.56 30.94
N LEU A 44 -4.00 26.06 31.77
CA LEU A 44 -5.18 26.83 32.25
C LEU A 44 -4.77 28.12 32.97
N GLN A 45 -3.78 28.03 33.89
CA GLN A 45 -3.27 29.20 34.60
C GLN A 45 -2.64 30.24 33.66
N SER A 46 -1.88 29.75 32.65
CA SER A 46 -1.28 30.62 31.63
C SER A 46 -2.35 31.31 30.79
N GLU A 47 -3.40 30.59 30.36
CA GLU A 47 -4.49 31.15 29.56
C GLU A 47 -5.27 32.21 30.36
N ILE A 48 -5.63 31.93 31.63
CA ILE A 48 -6.28 32.91 32.49
C ILE A 48 -5.41 34.16 32.69
N THR A 49 -4.12 33.97 32.94
CA THR A 49 -3.19 35.09 33.14
C THR A 49 -3.04 35.92 31.86
N SER A 50 -3.02 35.27 30.69
CA SER A 50 -2.92 35.94 29.40
C SER A 50 -4.14 36.77 29.06
N VAL A 51 -5.36 36.22 29.30
CA VAL A 51 -6.64 36.91 29.00
C VAL A 51 -6.90 38.06 29.95
N VAL A 52 -6.75 37.86 31.25
CA VAL A 52 -7.09 38.81 32.31
C VAL A 52 -5.96 39.80 32.59
N GLY A 53 -4.73 39.51 32.16
CA GLY A 53 -3.55 40.27 32.56
C GLY A 53 -3.51 41.75 32.17
N GLU A 54 -4.36 42.20 31.23
CA GLU A 54 -4.53 43.62 30.92
C GLU A 54 -5.40 44.34 31.95
N ASP A 55 -6.35 43.65 32.57
CA ASP A 55 -7.37 44.23 33.48
C ASP A 55 -6.97 44.08 34.96
N ALA A 56 -6.37 42.94 35.37
CA ALA A 56 -6.03 42.65 36.75
C ALA A 56 -4.74 41.81 36.87
N VAL A 57 -4.22 41.70 38.09
CA VAL A 57 -3.14 40.76 38.44
C VAL A 57 -3.75 39.49 39.01
N ILE A 58 -3.48 38.35 38.38
CA ILE A 58 -3.99 37.05 38.83
C ILE A 58 -2.86 36.27 39.46
N ASN A 59 -3.09 35.77 40.67
CA ASN A 59 -2.20 34.89 41.41
C ASN A 59 -2.86 33.53 41.64
N PHE A 60 -2.03 32.47 41.59
CA PHE A 60 -2.43 31.11 41.94
C PHE A 60 -1.55 30.59 43.11
N PRO A 61 -1.83 31.01 44.35
CA PRO A 61 -1.02 30.63 45.51
C PRO A 61 -1.10 29.12 45.74
N MET A 62 0.07 28.47 45.91
CA MET A 62 0.15 27.02 46.10
C MET A 62 -0.62 26.51 47.33
N ASN A 63 -0.70 27.30 48.38
CA ASN A 63 -1.48 26.98 49.57
C ASN A 63 -3.02 27.08 49.39
N LEU A 64 -3.48 27.62 48.26
CA LEU A 64 -4.88 27.64 47.87
C LEU A 64 -5.23 26.60 46.80
N ARG A 65 -4.30 25.68 46.52
CA ARG A 65 -4.51 24.52 45.65
C ARG A 65 -4.78 23.31 46.52
N LEU A 66 -6.07 22.94 46.65
CA LEU A 66 -6.51 21.88 47.54
C LEU A 66 -7.04 20.68 46.74
N ILE A 67 -6.50 19.50 47.07
CA ILE A 67 -6.86 18.24 46.42
C ILE A 67 -7.58 17.35 47.44
N ASN A 68 -8.75 16.81 47.05
CA ASN A 68 -9.59 16.06 47.98
C ASN A 68 -9.45 14.51 47.82
N ASN A 69 -8.70 14.03 46.81
CA ASN A 69 -8.46 12.60 46.57
C ASN A 69 -9.74 11.75 46.50
N TYR A 70 -10.79 12.31 45.89
CA TYR A 70 -12.14 11.71 45.77
C TYR A 70 -12.88 11.50 47.11
N ASP A 71 -12.46 12.14 48.15
CA ASP A 71 -13.15 12.07 49.46
C ASP A 71 -14.11 13.26 49.63
N ILE A 72 -15.41 12.96 49.81
CA ILE A 72 -16.48 13.96 49.95
C ILE A 72 -16.28 14.83 51.20
N GLN A 73 -15.83 14.23 52.32
CA GLN A 73 -15.65 14.98 53.53
C GLN A 73 -14.43 15.92 53.37
N GLN A 74 -13.33 15.45 52.79
CA GLN A 74 -12.16 16.26 52.52
C GLN A 74 -12.50 17.39 51.52
N ALA A 75 -13.28 17.09 50.48
CA ALA A 75 -13.74 18.11 49.51
C ALA A 75 -14.54 19.21 50.21
N THR A 76 -15.45 18.83 51.13
CA THR A 76 -16.23 19.77 51.91
C THR A 76 -15.37 20.62 52.85
N ASP A 77 -14.38 20.03 53.49
CA ASP A 77 -13.47 20.74 54.41
C ASP A 77 -12.51 21.66 53.63
N ASN A 78 -11.97 21.20 52.50
CA ASN A 78 -11.18 22.00 51.57
C ASN A 78 -11.95 23.21 51.04
N TYR A 79 -13.23 23.05 50.70
CA TYR A 79 -14.07 24.17 50.26
C TYR A 79 -14.24 25.21 51.37
N LYS A 80 -14.51 24.79 52.62
CA LYS A 80 -14.57 25.69 53.79
C LYS A 80 -13.24 26.38 54.03
N GLU A 81 -12.12 25.71 53.83
CA GLU A 81 -10.81 26.30 53.94
C GLU A 81 -10.60 27.43 52.92
N LEU A 82 -10.95 27.23 51.65
CA LEU A 82 -10.88 28.26 50.64
C LEU A 82 -11.81 29.44 50.93
N LEU A 83 -12.98 29.21 51.53
CA LEU A 83 -13.88 30.28 51.94
C LEU A 83 -13.29 31.15 53.08
N ASN A 84 -12.51 30.57 53.97
CA ASN A 84 -11.91 31.23 55.12
C ASN A 84 -10.55 31.87 54.85
N ASN A 85 -9.90 31.52 53.71
CA ASN A 85 -8.60 32.05 53.32
C ASN A 85 -8.74 33.29 52.39
N GLU A 86 -7.58 33.87 52.01
CA GLU A 86 -7.51 35.03 51.09
C GLU A 86 -7.76 34.61 49.62
N THR A 87 -8.79 33.81 49.38
CA THR A 87 -9.22 33.39 48.03
C THR A 87 -10.26 34.36 47.54
N ASP A 88 -10.13 34.87 46.34
CA ASP A 88 -11.10 35.77 45.70
C ASP A 88 -12.03 35.04 44.72
N ILE A 89 -11.51 34.05 44.00
CA ILE A 89 -12.25 33.22 43.03
C ILE A 89 -11.89 31.76 43.29
N ILE A 90 -12.86 30.86 43.24
CA ILE A 90 -12.64 29.41 43.36
C ILE A 90 -12.88 28.75 42.00
N LEU A 91 -11.85 28.09 41.45
CA LEU A 91 -11.96 27.18 40.31
C LEU A 91 -12.16 25.77 40.87
N ALA A 92 -13.25 25.14 40.52
CA ALA A 92 -13.64 23.86 41.08
C ALA A 92 -13.84 22.83 39.94
N PHE A 93 -13.18 21.68 40.02
CA PHE A 93 -13.34 20.65 39.01
C PHE A 93 -13.22 19.25 39.57
N GLY A 94 -14.00 18.36 38.96
CA GLY A 94 -14.02 16.93 39.25
C GLY A 94 -15.37 16.50 39.85
N PRO A 95 -15.75 15.22 39.63
CA PRO A 95 -17.10 14.74 39.93
C PRO A 95 -17.48 14.82 41.42
N VAL A 96 -16.54 14.61 42.35
CA VAL A 96 -16.80 14.74 43.82
C VAL A 96 -16.94 16.20 44.20
N THR A 97 -16.02 17.03 43.72
CA THR A 97 -16.08 18.51 43.95
C THR A 97 -17.37 19.09 43.40
N ASN A 98 -17.80 18.70 42.19
CA ASN A 98 -19.04 19.14 41.59
C ASN A 98 -20.26 18.75 42.45
N THR A 99 -20.32 17.48 42.88
CA THR A 99 -21.44 16.97 43.71
C THR A 99 -21.65 17.74 45.01
N ILE A 100 -20.59 18.22 45.67
CA ILE A 100 -20.71 18.99 46.90
C ILE A 100 -21.11 20.45 46.63
N LEU A 101 -20.63 21.01 45.49
CA LEU A 101 -20.90 22.42 45.15
C LEU A 101 -22.30 22.60 44.55
N GLU A 102 -22.77 21.72 43.72
CA GLU A 102 -24.10 21.75 43.12
C GLU A 102 -25.24 21.75 44.15
N LYS A 103 -24.99 21.24 45.36
CA LYS A 103 -25.97 21.17 46.47
C LYS A 103 -25.99 22.42 47.32
N GLN A 104 -25.12 23.42 47.09
CA GLN A 104 -25.13 24.66 47.83
C GLN A 104 -26.26 25.56 47.34
N SER A 105 -26.92 26.29 48.28
CA SER A 105 -27.95 27.24 47.96
C SER A 105 -27.43 28.68 47.79
N GLU A 106 -26.26 28.99 48.34
CA GLU A 106 -25.63 30.29 48.31
C GLU A 106 -24.10 30.14 48.21
N TYR A 107 -23.45 31.06 47.49
CA TYR A 107 -22.00 31.07 47.31
C TYR A 107 -21.41 32.38 47.87
N PRO A 108 -20.76 32.34 49.05
CA PRO A 108 -20.13 33.51 49.66
C PRO A 108 -18.98 34.10 48.87
N LYS A 109 -18.32 33.30 48.07
CA LYS A 109 -17.25 33.68 47.11
C LYS A 109 -17.56 33.16 45.71
N PRO A 110 -17.07 33.83 44.67
CA PRO A 110 -17.22 33.37 43.27
C PRO A 110 -16.70 31.96 43.06
N VAL A 111 -17.52 31.10 42.48
CA VAL A 111 -17.19 29.70 42.14
C VAL A 111 -17.49 29.49 40.68
N ILE A 112 -16.49 28.96 39.96
CA ILE A 112 -16.61 28.50 38.58
C ILE A 112 -16.41 26.98 38.59
N LEU A 113 -17.49 26.27 38.27
CA LEU A 113 -17.55 24.82 38.27
C LEU A 113 -17.33 24.30 36.84
N PHE A 114 -16.44 23.34 36.65
CA PHE A 114 -16.19 22.78 35.33
C PHE A 114 -15.65 21.33 35.39
N GLY A 115 -15.61 20.66 34.22
CA GLY A 115 -15.24 19.25 34.11
C GLY A 115 -16.31 18.33 34.70
N ALA A 116 -16.73 17.33 33.96
CA ALA A 116 -17.81 16.41 34.31
C ALA A 116 -19.15 17.08 34.64
N VAL A 117 -19.44 18.27 34.10
CA VAL A 117 -20.75 18.95 34.20
C VAL A 117 -21.56 18.62 32.95
N ASN A 118 -22.15 17.43 32.92
CA ASN A 118 -22.98 16.96 31.81
C ASN A 118 -24.16 16.14 32.32
N SER A 119 -25.01 15.66 31.43
CA SER A 119 -26.21 14.88 31.77
C SER A 119 -25.93 13.54 32.48
N ASP A 120 -24.67 13.07 32.47
CA ASP A 120 -24.30 11.80 33.04
C ASP A 120 -23.98 11.89 34.53
N PHE A 121 -23.50 13.05 34.98
CA PHE A 121 -22.96 13.26 36.33
C PHE A 121 -23.61 14.35 37.15
N SER A 122 -24.22 15.37 36.50
CA SER A 122 -24.70 16.59 37.18
C SER A 122 -26.22 16.53 37.45
N ASP A 123 -26.62 16.98 38.63
CA ASP A 123 -28.01 17.19 38.99
C ASP A 123 -28.50 18.62 38.64
N LEU A 124 -27.65 19.46 38.02
CA LEU A 124 -28.01 20.80 37.57
C LEU A 124 -29.00 20.80 36.42
N ASP A 125 -29.82 21.86 36.33
CA ASP A 125 -30.70 22.05 35.19
C ASP A 125 -29.92 22.57 33.96
N LEU A 126 -29.39 21.66 33.20
CA LEU A 126 -28.56 21.91 32.02
C LEU A 126 -29.33 22.51 30.84
N SER A 127 -30.65 22.75 30.96
CA SER A 127 -31.43 23.42 29.93
C SER A 127 -31.34 24.96 30.01
N LYS A 128 -30.77 25.48 31.08
CA LYS A 128 -30.61 26.93 31.31
C LYS A 128 -29.41 27.47 30.53
N GLN A 129 -29.54 28.71 30.07
CA GLN A 129 -28.45 29.44 29.41
C GLN A 129 -27.46 30.05 30.39
N THR A 130 -27.87 30.28 31.64
CA THR A 130 -27.07 30.86 32.74
C THR A 130 -27.38 30.10 34.01
N SER A 131 -26.50 30.14 35.02
CA SER A 131 -26.77 29.52 36.32
C SER A 131 -27.94 30.18 37.05
N GLY A 132 -28.10 31.51 36.91
CA GLY A 132 -29.06 32.31 37.63
C GLY A 132 -28.80 32.45 39.13
N ILE A 133 -27.62 32.04 39.62
CA ILE A 133 -27.23 32.06 41.03
C ILE A 133 -26.03 33.00 41.19
N SER A 134 -26.19 34.04 42.03
CA SER A 134 -25.11 35.00 42.23
C SER A 134 -23.84 34.35 42.76
N ASN A 135 -22.67 34.82 42.26
CA ASN A 135 -21.36 34.28 42.55
C ASN A 135 -21.14 32.78 42.11
N PHE A 136 -22.02 32.25 41.29
CA PHE A 136 -21.88 30.88 40.84
C PHE A 136 -22.12 30.72 39.34
N THR A 137 -21.21 30.05 38.66
CA THR A 137 -21.42 29.59 37.30
C THR A 137 -20.81 28.22 37.10
N TYR A 138 -21.28 27.55 36.06
CA TYR A 138 -20.72 26.24 35.64
C TYR A 138 -20.56 26.24 34.12
N LEU A 139 -19.66 25.41 33.65
CA LEU A 139 -19.47 25.21 32.22
C LEU A 139 -19.91 23.81 31.85
N ILE A 140 -20.91 23.72 30.97
CA ILE A 140 -21.48 22.45 30.53
C ILE A 140 -20.55 21.80 29.53
N ASP A 141 -20.17 20.57 29.83
CA ASP A 141 -19.51 19.68 28.88
C ASP A 141 -20.60 19.04 27.98
N SER A 142 -20.59 19.35 26.69
CA SER A 142 -21.56 18.82 25.74
C SER A 142 -21.37 17.36 25.44
N GLN A 143 -20.23 16.77 25.84
CA GLN A 143 -19.93 15.37 25.60
C GLN A 143 -20.56 14.50 26.68
N SER A 144 -21.12 13.37 26.24
CA SER A 144 -21.74 12.38 27.10
C SER A 144 -21.31 10.98 26.68
N PHE A 145 -21.35 10.04 27.62
CA PHE A 145 -21.12 8.62 27.31
C PHE A 145 -22.05 8.10 26.22
N LEU A 146 -23.31 8.57 26.18
CA LEU A 146 -24.26 8.14 25.18
C LEU A 146 -23.82 8.50 23.76
N GLU A 147 -23.28 9.68 23.56
CA GLU A 147 -22.79 10.12 22.23
C GLU A 147 -21.56 9.31 21.80
N ASP A 148 -20.64 9.02 22.73
CA ASP A 148 -19.49 8.18 22.46
C ASP A 148 -19.90 6.72 22.15
N PHE A 149 -20.83 6.15 22.92
CA PHE A 149 -21.33 4.79 22.66
C PHE A 149 -22.07 4.68 21.33
N LYS A 150 -22.87 5.68 20.95
CA LYS A 150 -23.50 5.74 19.63
C LYS A 150 -22.44 5.78 18.52
N LYS A 151 -21.44 6.67 18.69
CA LYS A 151 -20.37 6.81 17.72
C LYS A 151 -19.53 5.52 17.61
N PHE A 152 -19.22 4.89 18.75
CA PHE A 152 -18.52 3.63 18.77
C PHE A 152 -19.32 2.51 18.09
N LYS A 153 -20.65 2.46 18.33
CA LYS A 153 -21.54 1.49 17.67
C LYS A 153 -21.72 1.74 16.17
N GLU A 154 -21.52 2.98 15.70
CA GLU A 154 -21.45 3.28 14.26
C GLU A 154 -20.17 2.75 13.61
N LEU A 155 -19.07 2.68 14.38
CA LEU A 155 -17.77 2.18 13.89
C LEU A 155 -17.76 0.66 13.85
N THR A 156 -18.17 0.03 14.94
CA THR A 156 -18.17 -1.44 15.09
C THR A 156 -19.43 -1.92 15.79
N GLU A 157 -19.97 -3.04 15.34
CA GLU A 157 -21.09 -3.66 16.03
C GLU A 157 -20.59 -4.40 17.27
N PHE A 158 -21.29 -4.22 18.38
CA PHE A 158 -21.07 -4.98 19.62
C PHE A 158 -22.41 -5.28 20.31
N ASP A 159 -22.49 -6.46 20.92
CA ASP A 159 -23.62 -6.83 21.79
C ASP A 159 -23.29 -6.56 23.25
N THR A 160 -22.04 -6.74 23.67
CA THR A 160 -21.57 -6.49 25.04
C THR A 160 -20.34 -5.61 25.02
N LEU A 161 -20.46 -4.37 25.54
CA LEU A 161 -19.38 -3.42 25.69
C LEU A 161 -18.73 -3.55 27.06
N GLY A 162 -17.42 -3.80 27.11
CA GLY A 162 -16.63 -3.62 28.32
C GLY A 162 -16.43 -2.13 28.62
N ILE A 163 -16.70 -1.68 29.84
CA ILE A 163 -16.50 -0.29 30.23
C ILE A 163 -15.48 -0.27 31.39
N ALA A 164 -14.26 0.17 31.07
CA ALA A 164 -13.19 0.34 32.06
C ALA A 164 -13.37 1.67 32.79
N VAL A 165 -13.55 1.62 34.12
CA VAL A 165 -13.81 2.77 34.96
C VAL A 165 -12.88 2.75 36.14
N ASP A 166 -12.34 3.91 36.52
CA ASP A 166 -11.56 4.06 37.75
C ASP A 166 -12.38 3.60 38.95
N ALA A 167 -11.87 2.65 39.71
CA ALA A 167 -12.61 2.00 40.81
C ALA A 167 -13.22 3.00 41.80
N PRO A 168 -12.57 4.11 42.19
CA PRO A 168 -13.16 5.13 43.06
C PRO A 168 -14.43 5.78 42.50
N PHE A 169 -14.61 5.89 41.19
CA PHE A 169 -15.77 6.53 40.60
C PHE A 169 -17.07 5.78 40.83
N LEU A 170 -17.00 4.45 41.01
CA LEU A 170 -18.20 3.64 41.24
C LEU A 170 -18.88 3.94 42.59
N ASP A 171 -18.14 4.48 43.56
CA ASP A 171 -18.67 4.80 44.89
C ASP A 171 -19.40 6.14 44.91
N PHE A 172 -19.05 7.06 43.99
CA PHE A 172 -19.53 8.47 44.05
C PHE A 172 -20.48 8.85 42.90
N LEU A 173 -20.30 8.19 41.72
CA LEU A 173 -21.08 8.52 40.54
C LEU A 173 -22.22 7.53 40.32
N PRO A 174 -23.38 7.98 39.85
CA PRO A 174 -24.51 7.09 39.53
C PRO A 174 -24.30 6.29 38.22
N LEU A 175 -23.05 5.87 37.94
CA LEU A 175 -22.65 5.27 36.66
C LEU A 175 -23.52 4.10 36.24
N ARG A 176 -23.87 3.19 37.17
CA ARG A 176 -24.74 2.06 36.85
C ARG A 176 -26.12 2.54 36.37
N ARG A 177 -26.70 3.52 37.03
CA ARG A 177 -28.01 4.07 36.63
C ARG A 177 -27.93 4.76 35.28
N THR A 178 -26.85 5.50 35.03
CA THR A 178 -26.60 6.18 33.76
C THR A 178 -26.43 5.14 32.64
N PHE A 179 -25.57 4.15 32.82
CA PHE A 179 -25.33 3.13 31.80
C PHE A 179 -26.56 2.24 31.55
N ASP A 180 -27.31 1.84 32.57
CA ASP A 180 -28.58 1.09 32.40
C ASP A 180 -29.55 1.83 31.48
N LYS A 181 -29.66 3.16 31.65
CA LYS A 181 -30.53 4.02 30.84
C LYS A 181 -30.02 4.09 29.38
N GLU A 182 -28.72 4.28 29.19
CA GLU A 182 -28.10 4.50 27.89
C GLU A 182 -28.07 3.21 27.06
N PHE A 183 -27.71 2.09 27.69
CA PHE A 183 -27.67 0.79 27.02
C PHE A 183 -29.06 0.24 26.66
N ALA A 184 -30.09 0.65 27.41
CA ALA A 184 -31.48 0.39 27.01
C ALA A 184 -31.84 1.08 25.69
N LEU A 185 -31.27 2.26 25.40
CA LEU A 185 -31.48 3.00 24.14
C LEU A 185 -30.67 2.39 22.98
N LEU A 186 -29.48 1.83 23.28
CA LEU A 186 -28.56 1.25 22.30
C LEU A 186 -28.90 -0.19 21.92
N ASN A 187 -29.84 -0.84 22.66
CA ASN A 187 -30.14 -2.28 22.51
C ASN A 187 -28.86 -3.13 22.58
N ALA A 188 -28.04 -2.91 23.60
CA ALA A 188 -26.81 -3.62 23.87
C ALA A 188 -26.67 -3.90 25.38
N GLN A 189 -25.70 -4.73 25.76
CA GLN A 189 -25.34 -4.98 27.15
C GLN A 189 -23.98 -4.34 27.47
N TYR A 190 -23.69 -4.17 28.75
CA TYR A 190 -22.37 -3.71 29.19
C TYR A 190 -21.84 -4.54 30.35
N LYS A 191 -20.50 -4.60 30.44
CA LYS A 191 -19.76 -5.18 31.56
C LYS A 191 -18.86 -4.12 32.16
N LEU A 192 -19.16 -3.69 33.41
CA LEU A 192 -18.27 -2.78 34.13
C LEU A 192 -16.98 -3.50 34.51
N ILE A 193 -15.85 -2.85 34.26
CA ILE A 193 -14.51 -3.30 34.60
C ILE A 193 -13.87 -2.21 35.48
N PRO A 194 -14.12 -2.28 36.82
CA PRO A 194 -13.45 -1.38 37.75
C PRO A 194 -11.96 -1.69 37.79
N PHE A 195 -11.11 -0.66 37.76
CA PHE A 195 -9.67 -0.88 37.77
C PHE A 195 -8.95 0.15 38.63
N THR A 196 -7.81 -0.28 39.17
CA THR A 196 -6.80 0.54 39.84
C THR A 196 -5.44 0.38 39.16
N SER A 197 -5.30 -0.65 38.33
CA SER A 197 -4.12 -0.97 37.53
C SER A 197 -4.53 -1.55 36.19
N ILE A 198 -3.61 -1.59 35.22
CA ILE A 198 -3.86 -2.19 33.89
C ILE A 198 -4.14 -3.70 33.96
N ASP A 199 -3.64 -4.40 34.98
CA ASP A 199 -3.85 -5.84 35.17
C ASP A 199 -5.31 -6.14 35.51
N ASP A 200 -6.00 -5.22 36.18
CA ASP A 200 -7.45 -5.35 36.47
C ASP A 200 -8.26 -5.32 35.16
N ILE A 201 -7.86 -4.50 34.19
CA ILE A 201 -8.51 -4.43 32.88
C ILE A 201 -8.22 -5.70 32.07
N THR A 202 -6.94 -6.04 31.91
CA THR A 202 -6.51 -7.15 31.05
C THR A 202 -7.03 -8.51 31.48
N SER A 203 -7.24 -8.70 32.79
CA SER A 203 -7.79 -9.93 33.38
C SER A 203 -9.30 -10.06 33.19
N ASN A 204 -10.03 -9.00 32.81
CA ASN A 204 -11.47 -8.97 32.73
C ASN A 204 -12.02 -8.79 31.30
N LEU A 205 -11.21 -9.00 30.26
CA LEU A 205 -11.61 -8.82 28.86
C LEU A 205 -12.48 -9.97 28.28
N ASP A 206 -12.67 -11.04 28.99
CA ASP A 206 -13.45 -12.17 28.47
C ASP A 206 -14.97 -11.86 28.47
N GLY A 207 -15.64 -12.23 27.36
CA GLY A 207 -17.09 -12.07 27.18
C GLY A 207 -17.54 -10.64 26.84
N ILE A 208 -16.65 -9.84 26.27
CA ILE A 208 -16.94 -8.52 25.68
C ILE A 208 -16.54 -8.51 24.20
N ASP A 209 -17.25 -7.72 23.40
CA ASP A 209 -17.01 -7.59 21.95
C ASP A 209 -16.21 -6.33 21.60
N ALA A 210 -16.21 -5.35 22.49
CA ALA A 210 -15.47 -4.10 22.38
C ALA A 210 -15.18 -3.53 23.76
N ILE A 211 -14.24 -2.59 23.88
CA ILE A 211 -13.89 -1.95 25.14
C ILE A 211 -13.90 -0.42 25.04
N TYR A 212 -14.52 0.22 26.03
CA TYR A 212 -14.56 1.66 26.22
C TYR A 212 -13.80 2.06 27.49
N MET A 213 -12.82 2.94 27.33
CA MET A 213 -12.05 3.51 28.43
C MET A 213 -12.77 4.77 28.94
N ALA A 214 -13.60 4.61 29.96
CA ALA A 214 -14.30 5.70 30.63
C ALA A 214 -13.49 6.39 31.73
N GLY A 215 -12.28 5.90 31.97
CA GLY A 215 -11.32 6.38 32.97
C GLY A 215 -9.89 6.16 32.53
N GLY A 216 -8.93 6.24 33.45
CA GLY A 216 -7.53 6.03 33.16
C GLY A 216 -6.72 7.31 32.96
N PHE A 217 -7.22 8.43 33.40
CA PHE A 217 -6.50 9.72 33.36
C PHE A 217 -5.17 9.73 34.10
N PHE A 218 -4.93 8.75 34.99
CA PHE A 218 -3.68 8.60 35.74
C PHE A 218 -2.70 7.62 35.08
N LEU A 219 -3.13 6.88 34.04
CA LEU A 219 -2.27 5.93 33.36
C LEU A 219 -1.16 6.65 32.56
N SER A 220 0.03 6.10 32.64
CA SER A 220 1.15 6.58 31.82
C SER A 220 1.01 6.15 30.36
N ASP A 221 1.71 6.81 29.45
CA ASP A 221 1.70 6.50 28.02
C ASP A 221 2.15 5.06 27.75
N SER A 222 3.12 4.55 28.52
CA SER A 222 3.58 3.16 28.43
C SER A 222 2.51 2.16 28.87
N GLU A 223 1.65 2.52 29.83
CA GLU A 223 0.53 1.67 30.28
C GLU A 223 -0.60 1.67 29.24
N ILE A 224 -0.93 2.82 28.68
CA ILE A 224 -1.93 2.91 27.60
C ILE A 224 -1.47 2.13 26.38
N SER A 225 -0.20 2.26 25.96
CA SER A 225 0.38 1.49 24.85
C SER A 225 0.33 -0.02 25.10
N LYS A 226 0.59 -0.48 26.32
CA LYS A 226 0.44 -1.91 26.68
C LYS A 226 -1.00 -2.37 26.64
N LEU A 227 -1.95 -1.56 27.11
CA LEU A 227 -3.38 -1.87 27.04
C LEU A 227 -3.84 -1.99 25.59
N SER A 228 -3.47 -1.03 24.74
CA SER A 228 -3.84 -1.05 23.32
C SER A 228 -3.32 -2.31 22.65
N GLN A 229 -2.08 -2.70 22.91
CA GLN A 229 -1.52 -3.94 22.36
C GLN A 229 -2.28 -5.18 22.84
N ASN A 230 -2.67 -5.26 24.11
CA ASN A 230 -3.51 -6.36 24.61
C ASN A 230 -4.88 -6.39 23.93
N PHE A 231 -5.50 -5.24 23.66
CA PHE A 231 -6.78 -5.16 22.95
C PHE A 231 -6.62 -5.65 21.51
N ILE A 232 -5.55 -5.25 20.81
CA ILE A 232 -5.22 -5.70 19.46
C ILE A 232 -5.02 -7.22 19.43
N GLU A 233 -4.20 -7.78 20.35
CA GLU A 233 -3.95 -9.22 20.43
C GLU A 233 -5.22 -10.05 20.67
N LYS A 234 -6.21 -9.48 21.36
CA LYS A 234 -7.53 -10.11 21.55
C LYS A 234 -8.55 -9.79 20.45
N GLY A 235 -8.19 -8.98 19.46
CA GLY A 235 -9.10 -8.53 18.41
C GLY A 235 -10.25 -7.67 18.93
N LEU A 236 -10.03 -6.89 20.01
CA LEU A 236 -11.06 -6.06 20.66
C LEU A 236 -10.97 -4.60 20.17
N PRO A 237 -11.95 -4.10 19.44
CA PRO A 237 -12.09 -2.68 19.17
C PRO A 237 -12.10 -1.86 20.46
N SER A 238 -11.37 -0.74 20.49
CA SER A 238 -11.20 0.08 21.69
C SER A 238 -11.54 1.55 21.44
N PHE A 239 -12.16 2.20 22.43
CA PHE A 239 -12.54 3.61 22.35
C PHE A 239 -12.18 4.33 23.65
N SER A 240 -11.67 5.55 23.58
CA SER A 240 -11.27 6.33 24.75
C SER A 240 -12.13 7.58 24.93
N ALA A 241 -12.52 7.85 26.17
CA ALA A 241 -13.10 9.11 26.59
C ALA A 241 -12.05 10.20 26.87
N ASN A 242 -10.74 9.86 26.94
CA ASN A 242 -9.72 10.76 27.44
C ASN A 242 -9.16 11.73 26.39
N GLY A 243 -9.10 11.31 25.11
CA GLY A 243 -8.61 12.19 24.05
C GLY A 243 -7.80 11.49 22.95
N SER A 244 -7.33 12.29 21.99
CA SER A 244 -6.57 11.84 20.82
C SER A 244 -5.17 11.31 21.16
N ASP A 245 -4.60 11.70 22.30
CA ASP A 245 -3.32 11.16 22.78
C ASP A 245 -3.38 9.63 22.95
N ASP A 246 -4.47 9.12 23.54
CA ASP A 246 -4.68 7.68 23.70
C ASP A 246 -4.75 6.96 22.34
N VAL A 247 -5.32 7.62 21.33
CA VAL A 247 -5.38 7.08 19.96
C VAL A 247 -3.99 7.03 19.32
N SER A 248 -3.17 8.03 19.58
CA SER A 248 -1.78 8.05 19.13
C SER A 248 -0.94 6.94 19.78
N LEU A 249 -1.32 6.53 21.00
CA LEU A 249 -0.70 5.43 21.75
C LEU A 249 -1.27 4.04 21.39
N GLY A 250 -2.23 3.97 20.46
CA GLY A 250 -2.73 2.72 19.89
C GLY A 250 -4.17 2.36 20.25
N ILE A 251 -4.91 3.13 21.06
CA ILE A 251 -6.37 2.96 21.19
C ILE A 251 -7.02 3.22 19.82
N MET A 252 -8.04 2.44 19.46
CA MET A 252 -8.60 2.49 18.11
C MET A 252 -9.25 3.83 17.78
N ALA A 253 -10.05 4.42 18.70
CA ALA A 253 -10.77 5.64 18.39
C ALA A 253 -11.09 6.49 19.63
N THR A 254 -11.40 7.77 19.39
CA THR A 254 -12.00 8.71 20.33
C THR A 254 -12.91 9.69 19.60
N ASN A 255 -13.87 10.26 20.29
CA ASN A 255 -14.69 11.38 19.81
C ASN A 255 -14.27 12.74 20.42
N GLN A 256 -13.17 12.74 21.15
CA GLN A 256 -12.58 13.91 21.79
C GLN A 256 -11.61 14.60 20.84
N SER A 257 -11.80 15.90 20.58
CA SER A 257 -10.87 16.72 19.80
C SER A 257 -9.78 17.30 20.71
N GLU A 258 -8.54 17.37 20.25
CA GLU A 258 -7.43 18.04 20.94
C GLU A 258 -7.75 19.50 21.27
N GLU A 259 -8.49 20.17 20.42
CA GLU A 259 -8.82 21.59 20.54
C GLU A 259 -9.93 21.88 21.56
N ASN A 260 -10.66 20.86 21.99
CA ASN A 260 -11.72 21.03 22.98
C ASN A 260 -11.13 21.56 24.30
N LEU A 261 -9.93 21.16 24.66
CA LEU A 261 -9.28 21.61 25.89
C LEU A 261 -8.88 23.10 25.83
N ASP A 262 -8.32 23.56 24.72
CA ASP A 262 -7.93 24.96 24.52
C ASP A 262 -9.16 25.91 24.51
N GLN A 263 -10.21 25.51 23.80
CA GLN A 263 -11.47 26.26 23.78
C GLN A 263 -12.11 26.33 25.20
N PHE A 264 -12.01 25.21 25.91
CA PHE A 264 -12.49 25.11 27.28
C PHE A 264 -11.73 26.06 28.21
N PHE A 265 -10.41 26.06 28.17
CA PHE A 265 -9.58 26.95 28.98
C PHE A 265 -9.79 28.44 28.62
N ARG A 266 -9.89 28.71 27.32
CA ARG A 266 -10.24 30.06 26.86
C ARG A 266 -11.56 30.51 27.41
N ARG A 267 -12.58 29.65 27.46
CA ARG A 267 -13.88 29.97 28.03
C ARG A 267 -13.82 30.23 29.52
N ILE A 268 -13.06 29.41 30.27
CA ILE A 268 -12.84 29.67 31.72
C ILE A 268 -12.16 31.02 31.89
N ALA A 269 -11.12 31.31 31.12
CA ALA A 269 -10.39 32.58 31.20
C ALA A 269 -11.29 33.80 30.93
N LEU A 270 -12.13 33.75 29.90
CA LEU A 270 -13.12 34.78 29.58
C LEU A 270 -14.18 34.91 30.68
N THR A 271 -14.56 33.83 31.35
CA THR A 271 -15.50 33.86 32.49
C THR A 271 -14.85 34.56 33.69
N VAL A 272 -13.57 34.31 33.97
CA VAL A 272 -12.81 35.02 35.00
C VAL A 272 -12.67 36.51 34.66
N GLU A 273 -12.33 36.85 33.42
CA GLU A 273 -12.21 38.21 32.90
C GLU A 273 -13.54 38.99 33.09
N ALA A 274 -14.66 38.40 32.66
CA ALA A 274 -15.98 39.02 32.80
C ALA A 274 -16.30 39.31 34.27
N TYR A 275 -16.00 38.40 35.20
CA TYR A 275 -16.16 38.63 36.63
C TYR A 275 -15.26 39.75 37.15
N VAL A 276 -13.97 39.75 36.80
CA VAL A 276 -13.02 40.81 37.19
C VAL A 276 -13.46 42.19 36.71
N ASN A 277 -14.13 42.25 35.55
CA ASN A 277 -14.69 43.44 34.96
C ASN A 277 -16.09 43.83 35.53
N GLY A 278 -16.55 43.10 36.56
CA GLY A 278 -17.75 43.46 37.35
C GLY A 278 -19.04 42.76 36.92
N SER A 279 -19.00 41.74 36.08
CA SER A 279 -20.17 40.92 35.73
C SER A 279 -20.50 39.94 36.86
N ASP A 280 -21.77 39.65 37.13
CA ASP A 280 -22.15 38.55 38.04
C ASP A 280 -22.00 37.23 37.32
N LEU A 281 -21.32 36.26 37.95
CA LEU A 281 -21.12 34.90 37.41
C LEU A 281 -22.45 34.22 37.05
N GLY A 282 -23.54 34.54 37.83
CA GLY A 282 -24.85 33.97 37.59
C GLY A 282 -25.53 34.41 36.30
N GLU A 283 -25.08 35.48 35.67
CA GLU A 283 -25.59 35.98 34.39
C GLU A 283 -24.77 35.50 33.17
N LEU A 284 -23.63 34.88 33.41
CA LEU A 284 -22.76 34.43 32.32
C LEU A 284 -23.28 33.15 31.67
N PRO A 285 -23.07 32.99 30.33
CA PRO A 285 -23.49 31.78 29.61
C PRO A 285 -22.75 30.55 30.11
N VAL A 286 -23.49 29.43 30.28
CA VAL A 286 -22.96 28.15 30.76
C VAL A 286 -22.58 27.18 29.65
N TYR A 287 -22.92 27.51 28.41
CA TYR A 287 -22.65 26.64 27.27
C TYR A 287 -21.29 26.89 26.66
N ILE A 288 -20.69 25.77 26.20
CA ILE A 288 -19.56 25.78 25.29
C ILE A 288 -20.00 24.93 24.06
N GLU A 289 -19.91 25.49 22.87
CA GLU A 289 -20.18 24.78 21.65
C GLU A 289 -18.91 23.98 21.26
N TYR A 290 -18.95 22.70 21.44
CA TYR A 290 -17.93 21.77 20.92
C TYR A 290 -18.41 21.17 19.60
N THR A 291 -17.48 21.01 18.67
CA THR A 291 -17.70 20.16 17.50
C THR A 291 -16.99 18.84 17.73
N PRO A 292 -17.70 17.76 18.11
CA PRO A 292 -17.07 16.46 18.29
C PRO A 292 -16.35 16.05 17.01
N ARG A 293 -15.10 15.62 17.11
CA ARG A 293 -14.32 15.10 15.99
C ARG A 293 -13.85 13.71 16.32
N LEU A 294 -14.30 12.78 15.51
CA LEU A 294 -13.85 11.41 15.58
C LEU A 294 -12.38 11.34 15.14
N THR A 295 -11.53 10.73 15.97
CA THR A 295 -10.15 10.40 15.63
C THR A 295 -9.99 8.88 15.67
N ILE A 296 -9.40 8.28 14.64
CA ILE A 296 -9.22 6.83 14.51
C ILE A 296 -7.74 6.53 14.25
N ASN A 297 -7.19 5.55 14.98
CA ASN A 297 -5.93 4.93 14.63
C ASN A 297 -6.17 3.90 13.54
N TYR A 298 -5.71 4.21 12.33
CA TYR A 298 -5.92 3.36 11.16
C TYR A 298 -5.35 1.95 11.35
N ASN A 299 -4.13 1.85 11.86
CA ASN A 299 -3.45 0.57 12.07
C ASN A 299 -4.18 -0.31 13.10
N THR A 300 -4.69 0.32 14.18
CA THR A 300 -5.44 -0.41 15.19
C THR A 300 -6.79 -0.84 14.65
N ALA A 301 -7.51 0.02 13.93
CA ALA A 301 -8.80 -0.32 13.33
C ALA A 301 -8.65 -1.50 12.35
N ASP A 302 -7.62 -1.48 11.53
CA ASP A 302 -7.30 -2.59 10.61
C ASP A 302 -6.94 -3.86 11.39
N ALA A 303 -6.09 -3.78 12.41
CA ALA A 303 -5.66 -4.93 13.21
C ALA A 303 -6.82 -5.64 13.95
N VAL A 304 -7.89 -4.91 14.31
CA VAL A 304 -9.07 -5.46 15.01
C VAL A 304 -10.29 -5.69 14.10
N ASP A 305 -10.10 -5.72 12.78
CA ASP A 305 -11.16 -5.98 11.79
C ASP A 305 -12.31 -4.95 11.76
N VAL A 306 -12.03 -3.69 12.07
CA VAL A 306 -13.01 -2.62 11.98
C VAL A 306 -12.84 -1.86 10.66
N PRO A 307 -13.70 -2.12 9.65
CA PRO A 307 -13.59 -1.44 8.36
C PRO A 307 -13.98 0.04 8.48
N ILE A 308 -13.15 0.92 7.97
CA ILE A 308 -13.43 2.35 7.94
C ILE A 308 -14.43 2.65 6.82
N LYS A 309 -15.61 3.11 7.19
CA LYS A 309 -16.67 3.47 6.23
C LYS A 309 -16.26 4.72 5.44
N TYR A 310 -16.38 4.68 4.12
CA TYR A 310 -16.04 5.82 3.24
C TYR A 310 -16.76 7.12 3.64
N SER A 311 -17.97 7.04 4.18
CA SER A 311 -18.72 8.19 4.68
C SER A 311 -18.06 8.92 5.87
N LEU A 312 -17.17 8.25 6.59
CA LEU A 312 -16.48 8.78 7.76
C LEU A 312 -15.14 9.46 7.42
N ILE A 313 -14.53 9.13 6.27
CA ILE A 313 -13.18 9.61 5.91
C ILE A 313 -13.11 11.16 5.91
N GLY A 314 -14.14 11.82 5.38
CA GLY A 314 -14.17 13.29 5.31
C GLY A 314 -14.29 14.00 6.66
N THR A 315 -14.83 13.34 7.69
CA THR A 315 -15.14 13.93 9.00
C THR A 315 -14.26 13.37 10.13
N THR A 316 -13.46 12.36 9.86
CA THR A 316 -12.61 11.65 10.83
C THR A 316 -11.16 12.07 10.68
N ASN A 317 -10.48 12.31 11.80
CA ASN A 317 -9.02 12.45 11.82
C ASN A 317 -8.39 11.07 11.90
N PHE A 318 -7.33 10.85 11.15
CA PHE A 318 -6.62 9.57 11.14
C PHE A 318 -5.23 9.73 11.74
N VAL A 319 -4.89 8.78 12.62
CA VAL A 319 -3.56 8.63 13.21
C VAL A 319 -2.96 7.32 12.71
N GLY A 320 -1.64 7.27 12.56
CA GLY A 320 -0.91 6.09 12.10
C GLY A 320 -0.58 6.12 10.61
N GLU A 321 0.24 5.16 10.19
CA GLU A 321 0.64 4.98 8.81
C GLU A 321 -0.29 3.96 8.13
N PHE A 322 -0.54 4.14 6.82
CA PHE A 322 -1.22 3.13 6.02
C PHE A 322 -0.27 1.93 5.81
N LYS A 323 -0.18 1.05 6.81
CA LYS A 323 0.42 -0.27 6.68
C LYS A 323 -0.67 -1.32 6.70
N ASN A 324 -0.56 -2.32 5.83
CA ASN A 324 -1.42 -3.49 5.93
C ASN A 324 -0.95 -4.34 7.12
N VAL A 325 -1.45 -4.02 8.31
CA VAL A 325 -1.06 -4.69 9.58
C VAL A 325 -1.47 -6.16 9.58
N LYS A 326 -2.43 -6.55 8.73
CA LYS A 326 -2.88 -7.94 8.54
C LYS A 326 -2.06 -8.71 7.52
N SER A 327 -1.04 -8.07 6.93
CA SER A 327 -0.20 -8.76 5.97
C SER A 327 0.24 -10.12 6.53
N LYS A 328 -0.12 -11.18 5.80
CA LYS A 328 0.33 -12.54 6.10
C LYS A 328 1.76 -12.77 5.62
N LYS A 329 2.23 -11.90 4.74
CA LYS A 329 3.55 -11.97 4.15
C LYS A 329 3.98 -10.63 3.59
N ASP A 330 5.09 -10.14 4.09
CA ASP A 330 5.76 -8.96 3.56
C ASP A 330 6.78 -9.40 2.52
N TYR A 331 6.74 -8.75 1.37
CA TYR A 331 7.59 -9.05 0.24
C TYR A 331 8.66 -7.98 0.05
N ASN A 332 9.91 -8.40 -0.02
CA ASN A 332 10.95 -7.57 -0.64
C ASN A 332 11.04 -7.86 -2.15
N LEU A 333 11.72 -7.00 -2.90
CA LEU A 333 11.81 -7.10 -4.34
C LEU A 333 12.38 -8.44 -4.81
N LEU A 334 13.46 -8.94 -4.18
CA LEU A 334 14.09 -10.21 -4.58
C LEU A 334 13.16 -11.39 -4.36
N ASN A 335 12.43 -11.42 -3.24
CA ASN A 335 11.45 -12.47 -2.97
C ASN A 335 10.31 -12.46 -3.99
N VAL A 336 9.86 -11.29 -4.44
CA VAL A 336 8.85 -11.18 -5.51
C VAL A 336 9.38 -11.77 -6.81
N ILE A 337 10.61 -11.42 -7.19
CA ILE A 337 11.25 -11.94 -8.41
C ILE A 337 11.39 -13.46 -8.34
N ASP A 338 11.92 -13.99 -7.25
CA ASP A 338 12.13 -15.44 -7.07
C ASP A 338 10.81 -16.20 -7.15
N GLU A 339 9.75 -15.72 -6.46
CA GLU A 339 8.44 -16.38 -6.51
C GLU A 339 7.77 -16.28 -7.88
N VAL A 340 7.92 -15.15 -8.59
CA VAL A 340 7.40 -15.03 -9.97
C VAL A 340 8.11 -16.03 -10.88
N LEU A 341 9.43 -16.14 -10.82
CA LEU A 341 10.18 -17.11 -11.63
C LEU A 341 9.80 -18.56 -11.34
N GLU A 342 9.43 -18.89 -10.10
CA GLU A 342 9.04 -20.22 -9.70
C GLU A 342 7.55 -20.52 -9.95
N ARG A 343 6.64 -19.57 -9.69
CA ARG A 343 5.21 -19.84 -9.55
C ARG A 343 4.34 -19.20 -10.62
N ASN A 344 4.86 -18.28 -11.44
CA ASN A 344 4.08 -17.60 -12.47
C ASN A 344 3.55 -18.61 -13.50
N LEU A 345 2.24 -18.60 -13.73
CA LEU A 345 1.58 -19.57 -14.60
C LEU A 345 1.95 -19.40 -16.08
N SER A 346 2.23 -18.18 -16.53
CA SER A 346 2.68 -17.95 -17.91
C SER A 346 4.05 -18.58 -18.15
N LEU A 347 5.01 -18.36 -17.22
CA LEU A 347 6.34 -19.00 -17.31
C LEU A 347 6.27 -20.51 -17.22
N GLN A 348 5.38 -21.07 -16.41
CA GLN A 348 5.17 -22.51 -16.36
C GLN A 348 4.65 -23.06 -17.71
N SER A 349 3.77 -22.30 -18.39
CA SER A 349 3.31 -22.63 -19.74
C SER A 349 4.45 -22.59 -20.76
N ASP A 350 5.22 -21.51 -20.78
CA ASP A 350 6.35 -21.34 -21.70
C ASP A 350 7.43 -22.43 -21.50
N LYS A 351 7.63 -22.84 -20.24
CA LYS A 351 8.50 -24.00 -19.94
C LYS A 351 7.99 -25.30 -20.55
N LYS A 352 6.66 -25.48 -20.61
CA LYS A 352 6.09 -26.66 -21.30
C LYS A 352 6.31 -26.62 -22.80
N ASP A 353 6.37 -25.44 -23.40
CA ASP A 353 6.73 -25.32 -24.83
C ASP A 353 8.16 -25.76 -25.07
N VAL A 354 9.11 -25.47 -24.16
CA VAL A 354 10.48 -26.05 -24.24
C VAL A 354 10.43 -27.58 -24.14
N GLU A 355 9.69 -28.13 -23.16
CA GLU A 355 9.53 -29.57 -22.99
C GLU A 355 8.90 -30.23 -24.25
N LEU A 356 7.95 -29.54 -24.94
CA LEU A 356 7.38 -30.02 -26.21
C LEU A 356 8.42 -30.08 -27.30
N THR A 357 9.27 -29.07 -27.45
CA THR A 357 10.35 -29.12 -28.45
C THR A 357 11.42 -30.21 -28.16
N GLU A 358 11.61 -30.58 -26.89
CA GLU A 358 12.41 -31.76 -26.55
C GLU A 358 11.78 -33.06 -27.08
N GLN A 359 10.43 -33.19 -27.01
CA GLN A 359 9.76 -34.36 -27.60
C GLN A 359 9.85 -34.36 -29.13
N ASP A 360 9.85 -33.17 -29.78
CA ASP A 360 10.05 -33.05 -31.22
C ASP A 360 11.44 -33.59 -31.62
N VAL A 361 12.47 -33.27 -30.82
CA VAL A 361 13.82 -33.87 -31.02
C VAL A 361 13.78 -35.40 -30.84
N ARG A 362 13.06 -35.90 -29.84
CA ARG A 362 12.91 -37.37 -29.63
C ARG A 362 12.13 -37.99 -30.76
N THR A 363 11.07 -37.35 -31.22
CA THR A 363 10.29 -37.78 -32.39
C THR A 363 11.16 -37.82 -33.66
N ALA A 364 12.00 -36.81 -33.89
CA ALA A 364 12.94 -36.83 -35.02
C ALA A 364 13.94 -37.98 -34.91
N LYS A 365 14.45 -38.30 -33.72
CA LYS A 365 15.35 -39.44 -33.47
C LYS A 365 14.64 -40.76 -33.63
N SER A 366 13.36 -40.88 -33.36
CA SER A 366 12.58 -42.11 -33.48
C SER A 366 12.48 -42.62 -34.93
N ASN A 367 12.75 -41.77 -35.92
CA ASN A 367 12.85 -42.21 -37.33
C ASN A 367 13.92 -43.26 -37.57
N TYR A 368 14.87 -43.45 -36.65
CA TYR A 368 15.87 -44.52 -36.70
C TYR A 368 15.51 -45.76 -35.88
N LEU A 369 14.43 -45.73 -35.12
CA LEU A 369 13.94 -46.89 -34.38
C LEU A 369 13.19 -47.83 -35.30
N PRO A 370 13.20 -49.15 -35.02
CA PRO A 370 12.42 -50.11 -35.78
C PRO A 370 10.92 -49.84 -35.64
N ASN A 371 10.22 -49.83 -36.76
CA ASN A 371 8.78 -49.86 -36.82
C ASN A 371 8.29 -51.30 -37.03
N LEU A 372 7.58 -51.86 -36.05
CA LEU A 372 7.05 -53.22 -36.10
C LEU A 372 5.54 -53.16 -36.18
N THR A 373 4.99 -53.64 -37.28
CA THR A 373 3.54 -53.62 -37.53
C THR A 373 3.01 -55.04 -37.66
N ALA A 374 1.97 -55.39 -36.95
CA ALA A 374 1.20 -56.61 -37.14
C ALA A 374 -0.12 -56.26 -37.84
N SER A 375 -0.43 -56.99 -38.89
CA SER A 375 -1.66 -56.83 -39.66
C SER A 375 -2.34 -58.18 -39.88
N SER A 376 -3.66 -58.18 -39.99
CA SER A 376 -4.42 -59.33 -40.43
C SER A 376 -5.40 -58.91 -41.50
N SER A 377 -5.56 -59.73 -42.52
CA SER A 377 -6.49 -59.44 -43.63
C SER A 377 -7.33 -60.67 -43.97
N GLY A 378 -8.60 -60.47 -44.22
CA GLY A 378 -9.47 -61.44 -44.88
C GLY A 378 -9.67 -61.00 -46.34
N THR A 379 -9.40 -61.87 -47.28
CA THR A 379 -9.53 -61.55 -48.73
C THR A 379 -10.60 -62.46 -49.31
N TYR A 380 -11.50 -61.88 -50.10
CA TYR A 380 -12.42 -62.58 -50.98
C TYR A 380 -12.01 -62.29 -52.42
N VAL A 381 -11.82 -63.35 -53.20
CA VAL A 381 -11.49 -63.25 -54.59
C VAL A 381 -12.61 -63.95 -55.43
N ASP A 382 -12.90 -63.44 -56.63
CA ASP A 382 -13.88 -64.00 -57.53
C ASP A 382 -13.56 -65.50 -57.75
N PRO A 383 -14.57 -66.43 -57.67
CA PRO A 383 -14.37 -67.86 -57.74
C PRO A 383 -13.68 -68.30 -59.03
N ASP A 384 -14.04 -67.69 -60.18
CA ASP A 384 -13.46 -68.05 -61.46
C ASP A 384 -11.99 -67.60 -61.49
N LEU A 385 -11.61 -66.50 -60.91
CA LEU A 385 -10.25 -65.99 -60.76
C LEU A 385 -9.43 -66.86 -59.76
N ALA A 386 -10.11 -67.30 -58.68
CA ALA A 386 -9.50 -68.15 -57.70
C ALA A 386 -9.15 -69.53 -58.24
N GLU A 387 -10.02 -70.15 -59.07
CA GLU A 387 -9.74 -71.43 -59.70
C GLU A 387 -8.50 -71.42 -60.56
N VAL A 388 -8.28 -70.37 -61.36
CA VAL A 388 -7.11 -70.23 -62.24
C VAL A 388 -5.82 -69.86 -61.49
N SER A 389 -5.92 -69.44 -60.18
CA SER A 389 -4.77 -69.04 -59.38
C SER A 389 -3.86 -70.13 -58.90
N ASN A 390 -4.17 -71.39 -59.16
CA ASN A 390 -3.43 -72.58 -58.72
C ASN A 390 -3.17 -72.63 -57.19
N GLY A 391 -4.09 -72.21 -56.40
CA GLY A 391 -3.99 -72.17 -54.95
C GLY A 391 -3.30 -70.94 -54.37
N GLN A 392 -2.83 -70.03 -55.20
CA GLN A 392 -2.13 -68.82 -54.70
C GLN A 392 -3.11 -67.75 -54.23
N SER A 393 -4.31 -67.65 -54.79
CA SER A 393 -5.31 -66.70 -54.42
C SER A 393 -6.66 -67.45 -54.30
N PRO A 394 -6.93 -68.15 -53.17
CA PRO A 394 -8.17 -68.88 -52.96
C PRO A 394 -9.34 -67.91 -52.83
N GLU A 395 -10.59 -68.36 -53.10
CA GLU A 395 -11.78 -67.55 -52.99
C GLU A 395 -11.91 -66.83 -51.64
N PHE A 396 -11.62 -67.55 -50.55
CA PHE A 396 -11.54 -66.94 -49.20
C PHE A 396 -10.19 -67.28 -48.62
N SER A 397 -9.47 -66.23 -48.13
CA SER A 397 -8.26 -66.44 -47.37
C SER A 397 -8.20 -65.47 -46.16
N THR A 398 -7.63 -65.94 -45.07
CA THR A 398 -7.27 -65.12 -43.91
C THR A 398 -5.80 -65.25 -43.68
N SER A 399 -5.10 -64.12 -43.64
CA SER A 399 -3.64 -64.07 -43.44
C SER A 399 -3.28 -63.01 -42.39
N GLY A 400 -2.14 -63.20 -41.75
CA GLY A 400 -1.50 -62.23 -40.86
C GLY A 400 -0.07 -61.98 -41.33
N ALA A 401 0.38 -60.77 -41.12
CA ALA A 401 1.74 -60.38 -41.41
C ALA A 401 2.34 -59.55 -40.24
N ILE A 402 3.61 -59.81 -39.97
CA ILE A 402 4.44 -58.94 -39.12
C ILE A 402 5.50 -58.35 -40.02
N THR A 403 5.53 -57.01 -40.09
CA THR A 403 6.52 -56.28 -40.86
C THR A 403 7.41 -55.45 -39.96
N LEU A 404 8.72 -55.53 -40.16
CA LEU A 404 9.73 -54.69 -39.54
C LEU A 404 10.27 -53.73 -40.59
N GLU A 405 10.22 -52.44 -40.33
CA GLU A 405 10.90 -51.42 -41.11
C GLU A 405 11.81 -50.59 -40.22
N GLN A 406 13.09 -50.45 -40.60
CA GLN A 406 14.05 -49.64 -39.84
C GLN A 406 14.96 -48.87 -40.81
N THR A 407 14.98 -47.56 -40.65
CA THR A 407 15.95 -46.70 -41.31
C THR A 407 17.31 -46.89 -40.67
N LEU A 408 18.30 -47.29 -41.48
CA LEU A 408 19.70 -47.45 -41.03
C LEU A 408 20.51 -46.17 -41.29
N PHE A 409 20.22 -45.50 -42.39
CA PHE A 409 20.80 -44.20 -42.76
C PHE A 409 19.86 -43.43 -43.61
N SER A 410 19.65 -42.14 -43.23
CA SER A 410 18.89 -41.18 -44.03
C SER A 410 19.39 -39.77 -43.74
N GLU A 411 19.82 -39.07 -44.77
CA GLU A 411 20.22 -37.67 -44.64
C GLU A 411 19.03 -36.77 -44.27
N ALA A 412 17.83 -37.08 -44.73
CA ALA A 412 16.61 -36.37 -44.34
C ALA A 412 16.33 -36.51 -42.83
N ALA A 413 16.49 -37.74 -42.28
CA ALA A 413 16.34 -37.96 -40.86
C ALA A 413 17.43 -37.24 -40.03
N ASN A 414 18.69 -37.30 -40.47
CA ASN A 414 19.80 -36.60 -39.85
C ASN A 414 19.60 -35.09 -39.85
N ALA A 415 19.15 -34.52 -40.96
CA ALA A 415 18.84 -33.13 -41.10
C ALA A 415 17.72 -32.73 -40.17
N ASN A 416 16.63 -33.51 -40.13
CA ASN A 416 15.50 -33.24 -39.25
C ASN A 416 15.90 -33.22 -37.76
N ILE A 417 16.70 -34.21 -37.31
CA ILE A 417 17.25 -34.23 -35.95
C ILE A 417 18.05 -32.95 -35.65
N SER A 418 18.90 -32.52 -36.60
CA SER A 418 19.72 -31.33 -36.43
C SER A 418 18.87 -30.07 -36.41
N ILE A 419 17.85 -29.97 -37.26
CA ILE A 419 16.90 -28.86 -37.30
C ILE A 419 16.13 -28.78 -35.99
N GLN A 420 15.51 -29.88 -35.52
CA GLN A 420 14.76 -29.88 -34.27
C GLN A 420 15.61 -29.50 -33.06
N LYS A 421 16.87 -29.93 -33.00
CA LYS A 421 17.80 -29.49 -31.96
C LYS A 421 18.09 -28.00 -32.00
N LYS A 422 18.10 -27.33 -33.16
CA LYS A 422 18.30 -25.90 -33.29
C LYS A 422 17.01 -25.14 -32.91
N LEU A 423 15.86 -25.67 -33.30
CA LEU A 423 14.56 -25.12 -32.90
C LEU A 423 14.33 -25.24 -31.40
N GLN A 424 14.74 -26.35 -30.77
CA GLN A 424 14.73 -26.47 -29.31
C GLN A 424 15.58 -25.38 -28.65
N LYS A 425 16.80 -25.14 -29.13
CA LYS A 425 17.65 -24.06 -28.59
C LYS A 425 17.05 -22.67 -28.80
N ALA A 426 16.39 -22.45 -29.94
CA ALA A 426 15.67 -21.20 -30.16
C ALA A 426 14.53 -21.02 -29.16
N GLN A 427 13.80 -22.10 -28.83
CA GLN A 427 12.73 -22.05 -27.82
C GLN A 427 13.28 -21.88 -26.40
N GLU A 428 14.43 -22.44 -26.06
CA GLU A 428 15.13 -22.18 -24.81
C GLU A 428 15.48 -20.68 -24.66
N GLU A 429 15.96 -20.04 -25.74
CA GLU A 429 16.23 -18.60 -25.71
C GLU A 429 14.94 -17.74 -25.66
N ASN A 430 13.85 -18.17 -26.29
CA ASN A 430 12.55 -17.53 -26.14
C ASN A 430 12.06 -17.61 -24.69
N PHE A 431 12.25 -18.77 -24.03
CA PHE A 431 11.92 -18.91 -22.61
C PHE A 431 12.80 -18.00 -21.73
N ASN A 432 14.09 -17.83 -22.04
CA ASN A 432 14.97 -16.90 -21.36
C ASN A 432 14.45 -15.44 -21.51
N ALA A 433 13.94 -15.07 -22.69
CA ALA A 433 13.31 -13.77 -22.90
C ALA A 433 12.05 -13.61 -22.05
N SER A 434 11.17 -14.62 -22.01
CA SER A 434 9.97 -14.61 -21.15
C SER A 434 10.32 -14.48 -19.66
N GLN A 435 11.42 -15.09 -19.19
CA GLN A 435 11.89 -14.94 -17.81
C GLN A 435 12.32 -13.50 -17.53
N LEU A 436 13.05 -12.86 -18.45
CA LEU A 436 13.44 -11.45 -18.29
C LEU A 436 12.23 -10.52 -18.28
N ASP A 437 11.23 -10.78 -19.12
CA ASP A 437 9.98 -10.02 -19.14
C ASP A 437 9.20 -10.20 -17.84
N ALA A 438 9.11 -11.42 -17.31
CA ALA A 438 8.44 -11.69 -16.05
C ALA A 438 9.11 -11.00 -14.85
N ILE A 439 10.45 -10.89 -14.85
CA ILE A 439 11.20 -10.12 -13.85
C ILE A 439 10.83 -8.64 -13.96
N LEU A 440 10.76 -8.09 -15.16
CA LEU A 440 10.37 -6.71 -15.39
C LEU A 440 8.93 -6.44 -14.92
N ASP A 441 7.99 -7.34 -15.24
CA ASP A 441 6.59 -7.24 -14.84
C ASP A 441 6.45 -7.31 -13.32
N ALA A 442 7.17 -8.22 -12.66
CA ALA A 442 7.23 -8.35 -11.21
C ALA A 442 7.73 -7.06 -10.55
N THR A 443 8.79 -6.49 -11.10
CA THR A 443 9.40 -5.26 -10.62
C THR A 443 8.47 -4.06 -10.83
N ASN A 444 7.84 -3.97 -12.00
CA ASN A 444 6.84 -2.95 -12.29
C ASN A 444 5.66 -3.01 -11.30
N ALA A 445 5.15 -4.21 -11.00
CA ALA A 445 4.07 -4.38 -10.03
C ALA A 445 4.49 -3.95 -8.63
N TYR A 446 5.71 -4.33 -8.21
CA TYR A 446 6.27 -3.98 -6.91
C TYR A 446 6.42 -2.46 -6.73
N PHE A 447 7.09 -1.78 -7.67
CA PHE A 447 7.27 -0.33 -7.60
C PHE A 447 5.97 0.45 -7.77
N ASN A 448 5.04 -0.06 -8.58
CA ASN A 448 3.71 0.55 -8.68
C ASN A 448 2.99 0.55 -7.33
N ILE A 449 3.09 -0.53 -6.55
CA ILE A 449 2.53 -0.57 -5.19
C ILE A 449 3.21 0.47 -4.29
N LEU A 450 4.54 0.63 -4.36
CA LEU A 450 5.24 1.66 -3.59
C LEU A 450 4.79 3.08 -3.95
N ILE A 451 4.59 3.36 -5.25
CA ILE A 451 4.01 4.63 -5.72
C ILE A 451 2.61 4.83 -5.14
N LEU A 452 1.76 3.80 -5.16
CA LEU A 452 0.39 3.85 -4.67
C LEU A 452 0.34 4.00 -3.14
N LYS A 453 1.22 3.34 -2.39
CA LYS A 453 1.41 3.54 -0.93
C LYS A 453 1.77 4.99 -0.63
N ALA A 454 2.80 5.51 -1.30
CA ALA A 454 3.23 6.90 -1.12
C ALA A 454 2.13 7.90 -1.51
N ASN A 455 1.42 7.66 -2.62
CA ASN A 455 0.27 8.50 -3.01
C ASN A 455 -0.83 8.49 -1.94
N THR A 456 -1.18 7.32 -1.41
CA THR A 456 -2.19 7.20 -0.34
C THR A 456 -1.79 8.01 0.89
N GLN A 457 -0.53 7.94 1.30
CA GLN A 457 0.03 8.69 2.42
C GLN A 457 -0.02 10.21 2.18
N ILE A 458 0.33 10.64 0.97
CA ILE A 458 0.27 12.06 0.56
C ILE A 458 -1.17 12.56 0.56
N GLN A 459 -2.13 11.78 0.03
CA GLN A 459 -3.55 12.15 0.01
C GLN A 459 -4.14 12.25 1.44
N LEU A 460 -3.72 11.37 2.35
CA LEU A 460 -4.10 11.43 3.75
C LEU A 460 -3.65 12.75 4.37
N ARG A 461 -2.35 13.08 4.24
CA ARG A 461 -1.81 14.34 4.77
C ARG A 461 -2.48 15.57 4.16
N ASN A 462 -2.77 15.54 2.87
CA ASN A 462 -3.50 16.62 2.19
C ASN A 462 -4.94 16.76 2.69
N LEU A 463 -5.61 15.65 3.00
CA LEU A 463 -6.95 15.64 3.59
C LEU A 463 -6.94 16.27 4.99
N ASP A 464 -5.97 15.89 5.83
CA ASP A 464 -5.83 16.43 7.20
C ASP A 464 -5.49 17.93 7.19
N LEU A 465 -4.60 18.34 6.29
CA LEU A 465 -4.30 19.76 6.06
C LEU A 465 -5.55 20.55 5.64
N THR A 466 -6.39 19.97 4.79
CA THR A 466 -7.64 20.61 4.36
C THR A 466 -8.65 20.75 5.50
N LYS A 467 -8.72 19.75 6.40
CA LYS A 467 -9.55 19.83 7.62
C LYS A 467 -9.07 20.97 8.54
N THR A 468 -7.76 21.06 8.77
CA THR A 468 -7.16 22.14 9.56
C THR A 468 -7.46 23.52 8.94
N ASN A 469 -7.30 23.67 7.64
CA ASN A 469 -7.59 24.91 6.93
C ASN A 469 -9.09 25.26 6.96
N LEU A 470 -9.99 24.27 6.88
CA LEU A 470 -11.43 24.49 7.03
C LEU A 470 -11.76 25.05 8.42
N GLN A 471 -11.14 24.50 9.44
CA GLN A 471 -11.33 24.97 10.81
C GLN A 471 -10.85 26.43 10.99
N ILE A 472 -9.66 26.77 10.48
CA ILE A 472 -9.18 28.16 10.48
C ILE A 472 -10.18 29.08 9.77
N ALA A 473 -10.76 28.63 8.65
CA ALA A 473 -11.76 29.41 7.92
C ALA A 473 -13.08 29.56 8.70
N GLU A 474 -13.50 28.56 9.46
CA GLU A 474 -14.67 28.61 10.35
C GLU A 474 -14.42 29.58 11.49
N GLN A 475 -13.27 29.56 12.16
CA GLN A 475 -12.87 30.49 13.20
C GLN A 475 -12.80 31.94 12.69
N ASN A 476 -12.18 32.17 11.53
CA ASN A 476 -12.11 33.49 10.91
C ASN A 476 -13.50 34.03 10.51
N PHE A 477 -14.42 33.17 10.09
CA PHE A 477 -15.79 33.55 9.80
C PHE A 477 -16.55 33.96 11.07
N GLU A 478 -16.42 33.18 12.16
CA GLU A 478 -17.05 33.48 13.46
C GLU A 478 -16.51 34.78 14.06
N ALA A 479 -15.21 35.04 13.92
CA ALA A 479 -14.56 36.28 14.30
C ALA A 479 -14.91 37.48 13.38
N GLY A 480 -15.67 37.26 12.30
CA GLY A 480 -16.01 38.29 11.31
C GLY A 480 -14.86 38.76 10.44
N GLN A 481 -13.74 38.03 10.42
CA GLN A 481 -12.54 38.35 9.64
C GLN A 481 -12.62 37.83 8.21
N SER A 482 -13.43 36.80 7.93
CA SER A 482 -13.64 36.24 6.59
C SER A 482 -15.10 36.06 6.24
N GLY A 483 -15.38 35.88 4.95
CA GLY A 483 -16.74 35.66 4.45
C GLY A 483 -17.12 34.17 4.46
N LYS A 484 -18.42 33.88 4.58
CA LYS A 484 -18.95 32.49 4.45
C LYS A 484 -18.50 31.76 3.19
N SER A 485 -18.10 32.50 2.15
CA SER A 485 -17.55 31.93 0.90
C SER A 485 -16.31 31.09 1.12
N ASP A 486 -15.44 31.46 2.07
CA ASP A 486 -14.19 30.79 2.35
C ASP A 486 -14.44 29.44 3.00
N MET A 487 -15.28 29.39 4.01
CA MET A 487 -15.74 28.15 4.63
C MET A 487 -16.38 27.21 3.61
N LEU A 488 -17.26 27.71 2.71
CA LEU A 488 -17.88 26.88 1.67
C LEU A 488 -16.88 26.34 0.65
N ARG A 489 -15.82 27.10 0.32
CA ARG A 489 -14.74 26.64 -0.56
C ARG A 489 -13.95 25.49 0.07
N PHE A 490 -13.56 25.63 1.36
CA PHE A 490 -12.87 24.53 2.04
C PHE A 490 -13.76 23.30 2.23
N ARG A 491 -15.05 23.44 2.47
CA ARG A 491 -15.98 22.29 2.49
C ARG A 491 -16.05 21.59 1.12
N SER A 492 -16.01 22.34 0.03
CA SER A 492 -15.94 21.76 -1.31
C SER A 492 -14.60 21.06 -1.55
N GLN A 493 -13.48 21.67 -1.13
CA GLN A 493 -12.14 21.08 -1.24
C GLN A 493 -12.02 19.82 -0.38
N LEU A 494 -12.59 19.81 0.82
CA LEU A 494 -12.64 18.64 1.69
C LEU A 494 -13.35 17.47 1.01
N ALA A 495 -14.48 17.72 0.35
CA ALA A 495 -15.21 16.67 -0.37
C ALA A 495 -14.37 16.11 -1.54
N GLN A 496 -13.67 16.98 -2.29
CA GLN A 496 -12.78 16.55 -3.38
C GLN A 496 -11.59 15.73 -2.86
N ASN A 497 -10.92 16.19 -1.80
CA ASN A 497 -9.78 15.50 -1.21
C ASN A 497 -10.20 14.16 -0.57
N THR A 498 -11.42 14.09 0.01
CA THR A 498 -12.01 12.83 0.48
C THR A 498 -12.19 11.84 -0.67
N GLN A 499 -12.69 12.30 -1.82
CA GLN A 499 -12.83 11.45 -3.01
C GLN A 499 -11.45 10.96 -3.49
N SER A 500 -10.46 11.86 -3.59
CA SER A 500 -9.09 11.48 -4.01
C SER A 500 -8.46 10.46 -3.07
N MET A 501 -8.70 10.58 -1.76
CA MET A 501 -8.23 9.61 -0.76
C MET A 501 -8.87 8.22 -0.96
N ILE A 502 -10.18 8.16 -1.18
CA ILE A 502 -10.89 6.90 -1.46
C ILE A 502 -10.36 6.25 -2.74
N GLU A 503 -10.13 7.06 -3.78
CA GLU A 503 -9.56 6.57 -5.05
C GLU A 503 -8.14 6.02 -4.84
N ALA A 504 -7.30 6.68 -4.05
CA ALA A 504 -5.95 6.22 -3.74
C ALA A 504 -5.94 4.87 -3.00
N ILE A 505 -6.80 4.71 -1.99
CA ILE A 505 -6.96 3.43 -1.27
C ILE A 505 -7.36 2.32 -2.24
N ASN A 506 -8.39 2.54 -3.06
CA ASN A 506 -8.86 1.53 -4.01
C ASN A 506 -7.80 1.16 -5.06
N GLN A 507 -7.00 2.12 -5.50
CA GLN A 507 -5.90 1.86 -6.44
C GLN A 507 -4.80 1.02 -5.78
N LEU A 508 -4.49 1.26 -4.51
CA LEU A 508 -3.53 0.47 -3.75
C LEU A 508 -3.99 -0.98 -3.62
N GLU A 509 -5.26 -1.21 -3.27
CA GLU A 509 -5.85 -2.54 -3.21
C GLU A 509 -5.79 -3.26 -4.57
N GLN A 510 -6.08 -2.55 -5.66
CA GLN A 510 -5.93 -3.09 -7.01
C GLN A 510 -4.48 -3.46 -7.34
N GLY A 511 -3.51 -2.69 -6.86
CA GLY A 511 -2.08 -2.99 -6.99
C GLY A 511 -1.72 -4.33 -6.33
N PHE A 512 -2.20 -4.57 -5.12
CA PHE A 512 -1.99 -5.84 -4.42
C PHE A 512 -2.63 -7.04 -5.15
N ILE A 513 -3.82 -6.86 -5.74
CA ILE A 513 -4.47 -7.90 -6.55
C ILE A 513 -3.60 -8.26 -7.76
N VAL A 514 -3.01 -7.27 -8.46
CA VAL A 514 -2.11 -7.51 -9.60
C VAL A 514 -0.87 -8.28 -9.18
N LEU A 515 -0.26 -7.90 -8.05
CA LEU A 515 0.92 -8.62 -7.53
C LEU A 515 0.56 -10.06 -7.13
N ASN A 516 -0.56 -10.27 -6.43
CA ASN A 516 -1.05 -11.61 -6.10
C ASN A 516 -1.28 -12.47 -7.35
N GLN A 517 -1.79 -11.88 -8.44
CA GLN A 517 -1.96 -12.59 -9.71
C GLN A 517 -0.63 -13.03 -10.30
N LEU A 518 0.39 -12.16 -10.30
CA LEU A 518 1.73 -12.48 -10.80
C LEU A 518 2.40 -13.58 -9.97
N LEU A 519 2.22 -13.55 -8.65
CA LEU A 519 2.75 -14.52 -7.69
C LEU A 519 1.96 -15.84 -7.64
N ASN A 520 0.83 -15.93 -8.38
CA ASN A 520 -0.11 -17.06 -8.28
C ASN A 520 -0.60 -17.30 -6.85
N ASN A 521 -0.83 -16.23 -6.10
CA ASN A 521 -1.47 -16.25 -4.79
C ASN A 521 -3.01 -16.17 -4.94
N PRO A 522 -3.78 -16.53 -3.90
CA PRO A 522 -5.20 -16.15 -3.83
C PRO A 522 -5.34 -14.62 -3.98
N LEU A 523 -6.22 -14.15 -4.88
CA LEU A 523 -6.33 -12.72 -5.21
C LEU A 523 -6.69 -11.84 -4.01
N GLY A 524 -7.42 -12.38 -3.02
CA GLY A 524 -7.75 -11.69 -1.77
C GLY A 524 -6.75 -11.96 -0.63
N MET A 525 -5.55 -12.45 -0.92
CA MET A 525 -4.51 -12.63 0.10
C MET A 525 -3.97 -11.25 0.51
N GLU A 526 -4.02 -10.97 1.79
CA GLU A 526 -3.44 -9.77 2.36
C GLU A 526 -1.91 -9.88 2.38
N ILE A 527 -1.27 -9.00 1.63
CA ILE A 527 0.19 -8.89 1.47
C ILE A 527 0.61 -7.45 1.64
N ASP A 528 1.87 -7.24 2.00
CA ASP A 528 2.51 -5.91 1.92
C ASP A 528 3.85 -6.01 1.20
N VAL A 529 4.39 -4.87 0.81
CA VAL A 529 5.72 -4.74 0.20
C VAL A 529 6.60 -3.83 1.06
N GLU A 530 7.85 -4.24 1.24
CA GLU A 530 8.84 -3.46 1.97
C GLU A 530 9.17 -2.17 1.20
N ASP A 531 9.32 -1.06 1.92
CA ASP A 531 9.75 0.20 1.33
C ASP A 531 11.22 0.09 0.87
N ILE A 532 11.53 0.78 -0.23
CA ILE A 532 12.88 0.81 -0.81
C ILE A 532 13.39 2.24 -0.79
N GLU A 533 14.61 2.43 -0.27
CA GLU A 533 15.38 3.64 -0.38
C GLU A 533 16.47 3.47 -1.45
N MET A 534 16.78 4.55 -2.21
CA MET A 534 17.71 4.49 -3.34
C MET A 534 19.16 4.18 -2.94
N ASP A 535 19.54 4.48 -1.69
CA ASP A 535 20.87 4.34 -1.13
C ASP A 535 21.02 3.15 -0.19
N GLN A 536 19.99 2.29 -0.10
CA GLN A 536 19.96 1.14 0.83
C GLN A 536 19.58 -0.17 0.13
N GLY A 537 19.96 -1.26 0.74
CA GLY A 537 19.54 -2.60 0.34
C GLY A 537 20.06 -3.01 -1.04
N VAL A 538 19.16 -3.45 -1.91
CA VAL A 538 19.49 -3.98 -3.23
C VAL A 538 20.06 -2.88 -4.16
N PHE A 539 19.62 -1.63 -3.97
CA PHE A 539 20.00 -0.48 -4.79
C PHE A 539 21.24 0.27 -4.30
N GLU A 540 21.78 -0.02 -3.11
CA GLU A 540 23.07 0.49 -2.65
C GLU A 540 24.20 0.22 -3.66
N ARG A 541 24.06 -0.87 -4.44
CA ARG A 541 25.03 -1.27 -5.50
C ARG A 541 24.95 -0.40 -6.77
N TYR A 542 23.83 0.31 -6.95
CA TYR A 542 23.66 1.28 -8.03
C TYR A 542 24.27 2.58 -7.56
N ASN A 543 25.55 2.78 -7.84
CA ASN A 543 26.22 4.03 -7.49
C ASN A 543 25.59 5.19 -8.26
N TYR A 544 24.50 5.75 -7.69
CA TYR A 544 23.69 6.81 -8.30
C TYR A 544 24.55 8.00 -8.73
N ASP A 545 25.52 8.40 -7.89
CA ASP A 545 26.40 9.54 -8.18
C ASP A 545 27.31 9.28 -9.38
N GLU A 546 27.88 8.07 -9.50
CA GLU A 546 28.70 7.72 -10.68
C GLU A 546 27.86 7.65 -11.95
N LEU A 547 26.67 7.07 -11.87
CA LEU A 547 25.75 6.98 -12.99
C LEU A 547 25.27 8.37 -13.42
N THR A 548 24.95 9.25 -12.48
CA THR A 548 24.55 10.63 -12.74
C THR A 548 25.66 11.40 -13.48
N ASN A 549 26.90 11.34 -12.98
CA ASN A 549 28.04 11.98 -13.62
C ASN A 549 28.28 11.47 -15.06
N LEU A 550 28.07 10.18 -15.29
CA LEU A 550 28.25 9.56 -16.61
C LEU A 550 27.12 9.95 -17.58
N LEU A 551 25.90 10.10 -17.09
CA LEU A 551 24.73 10.48 -17.88
C LEU A 551 24.70 11.99 -18.17
N ASP A 552 25.22 12.83 -17.27
CA ASP A 552 25.20 14.29 -17.40
C ASP A 552 26.23 14.77 -18.44
N ASP A 553 27.43 14.16 -18.54
CA ASP A 553 28.45 14.55 -19.53
C ASP A 553 28.14 13.95 -20.92
N PRO A 554 27.77 14.77 -21.93
CA PRO A 554 27.51 14.29 -23.28
C PRO A 554 28.68 13.55 -23.94
N LYS A 555 29.93 13.83 -23.49
CA LYS A 555 31.16 13.19 -24.04
C LYS A 555 31.32 11.76 -23.52
N LEU A 556 30.79 11.44 -22.35
CA LEU A 556 30.81 10.10 -21.76
C LEU A 556 29.56 9.32 -22.15
N ARG A 557 28.42 9.99 -22.32
CA ARG A 557 27.14 9.41 -22.62
C ARG A 557 27.12 8.64 -23.95
N GLU A 558 27.61 9.22 -25.04
CA GLU A 558 27.58 8.53 -26.35
C GLU A 558 28.43 7.27 -26.37
N PRO A 559 29.68 7.24 -25.89
CA PRO A 559 30.44 5.99 -25.74
C PRO A 559 29.76 4.97 -24.83
N PHE A 560 29.07 5.41 -23.78
CA PHE A 560 28.32 4.55 -22.89
C PHE A 560 27.15 3.88 -23.61
N VAL A 561 26.35 4.64 -24.38
CA VAL A 561 25.25 4.10 -25.19
C VAL A 561 25.77 3.07 -26.20
N GLU A 562 26.86 3.37 -26.89
CA GLU A 562 27.44 2.43 -27.85
C GLU A 562 27.92 1.13 -27.19
N PHE A 563 28.56 1.22 -26.03
CA PHE A 563 28.95 0.05 -25.24
C PHE A 563 27.75 -0.76 -24.81
N LEU A 564 26.70 -0.11 -24.28
CA LEU A 564 25.49 -0.81 -23.87
C LEU A 564 24.77 -1.48 -25.05
N THR A 565 24.78 -0.85 -26.23
CA THR A 565 24.21 -1.44 -27.45
C THR A 565 24.99 -2.68 -27.87
N GLU A 566 26.33 -2.69 -27.81
CA GLU A 566 27.14 -3.87 -28.11
C GLU A 566 26.87 -5.01 -27.10
N GLU A 567 26.78 -4.70 -25.81
CA GLU A 567 26.42 -5.67 -24.76
C GLU A 567 25.01 -6.25 -24.98
N ALA A 568 24.02 -5.38 -25.30
CA ALA A 568 22.66 -5.81 -25.57
C ALA A 568 22.57 -6.75 -26.78
N LEU A 569 23.18 -6.40 -27.90
CA LEU A 569 23.19 -7.22 -29.10
C LEU A 569 23.87 -8.61 -28.88
N ARG A 570 24.84 -8.66 -27.98
CA ARG A 570 25.52 -9.91 -27.64
C ARG A 570 24.69 -10.81 -26.72
N ASN A 571 23.92 -10.20 -25.80
CA ASN A 571 23.25 -10.93 -24.73
C ASN A 571 21.76 -11.17 -25.00
N ALA A 572 21.10 -10.36 -25.85
CA ALA A 572 19.67 -10.45 -26.12
C ALA A 572 19.23 -11.87 -26.53
N PRO A 573 18.34 -12.52 -25.75
CA PRO A 573 17.85 -13.85 -26.08
C PRO A 573 17.13 -13.90 -27.43
N GLU A 574 16.44 -12.84 -27.83
CA GLU A 574 15.74 -12.72 -29.10
C GLU A 574 16.70 -12.84 -30.30
N ILE A 575 17.86 -12.21 -30.20
CA ILE A 575 18.91 -12.32 -31.24
C ILE A 575 19.49 -13.73 -31.28
N LYS A 576 19.71 -14.36 -30.12
CA LYS A 576 20.20 -15.74 -30.02
C LYS A 576 19.19 -16.72 -30.60
N ALA A 577 17.90 -16.56 -30.31
CA ALA A 577 16.82 -17.39 -30.88
C ALA A 577 16.79 -17.30 -32.41
N LEU A 578 16.88 -16.09 -32.98
CA LEU A 578 16.97 -15.88 -34.42
C LEU A 578 18.20 -16.53 -35.04
N ASN A 579 19.35 -16.48 -34.36
CA ASN A 579 20.56 -17.17 -34.84
C ASN A 579 20.37 -18.71 -34.90
N TYR A 580 19.74 -19.32 -33.89
CA TYR A 580 19.42 -20.75 -33.93
C TYR A 580 18.41 -21.11 -35.01
N ASN A 581 17.41 -20.24 -35.26
CA ASN A 581 16.47 -20.40 -36.37
C ASN A 581 17.19 -20.32 -37.73
N LEU A 582 18.13 -19.39 -37.91
CA LEU A 582 18.96 -19.30 -39.11
C LEU A 582 19.78 -20.58 -39.32
N GLU A 583 20.42 -21.11 -38.26
CA GLU A 583 21.17 -22.38 -38.33
C GLU A 583 20.27 -23.56 -38.72
N ALA A 584 19.00 -23.58 -38.27
CA ALA A 584 18.03 -24.61 -38.66
C ALA A 584 17.67 -24.51 -40.15
N VAL A 585 17.43 -23.31 -40.67
CA VAL A 585 17.13 -23.09 -42.08
C VAL A 585 18.36 -23.39 -42.98
N GLU A 586 19.57 -23.03 -42.55
CA GLU A 586 20.80 -23.37 -43.26
C GLU A 586 21.00 -24.88 -43.34
N ARG A 587 20.62 -25.63 -42.29
CA ARG A 587 20.63 -27.09 -42.32
C ARG A 587 19.65 -27.63 -43.33
N ASN A 588 18.49 -27.01 -43.51
CA ASN A 588 17.50 -27.35 -44.53
C ASN A 588 18.00 -27.07 -45.97
N ILE A 589 18.70 -25.93 -46.15
CA ILE A 589 19.36 -25.60 -47.42
C ILE A 589 20.40 -26.70 -47.79
N LYS A 590 21.19 -27.15 -46.82
CA LYS A 590 22.17 -28.21 -47.01
C LYS A 590 21.49 -29.55 -47.35
N LEU A 591 20.37 -29.88 -46.73
CA LEU A 591 19.59 -31.08 -47.06
C LEU A 591 19.10 -31.05 -48.53
N SER A 592 18.45 -29.96 -48.91
CA SER A 592 17.85 -29.78 -50.25
C SER A 592 18.90 -29.54 -51.34
N GLY A 593 20.15 -29.16 -50.96
CA GLY A 593 21.28 -28.95 -51.84
C GLY A 593 22.12 -30.25 -52.02
N PRO A 594 23.32 -30.31 -51.39
CA PRO A 594 24.20 -31.49 -51.51
C PRO A 594 23.64 -32.75 -50.84
N GLY A 595 22.82 -32.63 -49.79
CA GLY A 595 22.23 -33.74 -49.04
C GLY A 595 21.32 -34.64 -49.88
N ARG A 596 20.71 -34.09 -50.94
CA ARG A 596 19.83 -34.83 -51.85
C ARG A 596 20.51 -35.98 -52.60
N PHE A 597 21.83 -35.95 -52.68
CA PHE A 597 22.62 -36.99 -53.34
C PHE A 597 23.06 -38.10 -52.41
N LEU A 598 22.65 -38.08 -51.15
CA LEU A 598 22.91 -39.14 -50.20
C LEU A 598 21.75 -40.14 -50.21
N PRO A 599 22.06 -41.46 -50.29
CA PRO A 599 21.03 -42.48 -50.32
C PRO A 599 20.37 -42.69 -48.97
N THR A 600 19.14 -43.20 -48.98
CA THR A 600 18.50 -43.76 -47.79
C THR A 600 18.73 -45.27 -47.76
N VAL A 601 19.20 -45.81 -46.62
CA VAL A 601 19.39 -47.22 -46.38
C VAL A 601 18.35 -47.66 -45.34
N ALA A 602 17.55 -48.65 -45.68
CA ALA A 602 16.55 -49.24 -44.79
C ALA A 602 16.63 -50.78 -44.75
N LEU A 603 16.42 -51.30 -43.56
CA LEU A 603 16.18 -52.71 -43.30
C LEU A 603 14.68 -52.98 -43.34
N ARG A 604 14.27 -53.99 -44.09
CA ARG A 604 12.90 -54.50 -44.11
C ARG A 604 12.89 -55.96 -43.81
N GLY A 605 12.01 -56.41 -42.95
CA GLY A 605 11.72 -57.80 -42.67
C GLY A 605 10.22 -58.04 -42.70
N SER A 606 9.78 -59.15 -43.22
CA SER A 606 8.36 -59.54 -43.08
C SER A 606 8.26 -61.05 -42.80
N TYR A 607 7.29 -61.36 -41.98
CA TYR A 607 6.83 -62.73 -41.78
C TYR A 607 5.30 -62.69 -42.05
N ASN A 608 4.90 -63.58 -43.00
CA ASN A 608 3.50 -63.72 -43.41
C ASN A 608 3.04 -65.17 -43.09
N SER A 609 1.85 -65.28 -42.55
CA SER A 609 1.18 -66.53 -42.23
C SER A 609 -0.25 -66.52 -42.78
N THR A 610 -0.58 -67.56 -43.56
CA THR A 610 -1.93 -67.79 -44.02
C THR A 610 -2.63 -68.70 -43.03
N PHE A 611 -3.67 -68.24 -42.31
CA PHE A 611 -4.37 -69.00 -41.27
C PHE A 611 -5.43 -69.91 -41.84
N ASN A 612 -6.08 -69.45 -42.93
CA ASN A 612 -7.15 -70.24 -43.56
C ASN A 612 -7.24 -69.99 -45.07
N ARG A 613 -7.65 -71.01 -45.82
CA ARG A 613 -7.98 -70.98 -47.25
C ARG A 613 -9.27 -71.78 -47.43
N ASN A 614 -10.27 -71.22 -48.09
CA ASN A 614 -11.54 -71.85 -48.36
C ASN A 614 -12.10 -71.43 -49.71
N GLY A 615 -13.06 -72.21 -50.22
CA GLY A 615 -13.73 -71.99 -51.50
C GLY A 615 -12.94 -72.41 -52.72
N ALA A 616 -13.30 -71.89 -53.87
CA ALA A 616 -12.65 -72.20 -55.16
C ALA A 616 -11.16 -71.87 -55.11
N GLY A 617 -10.30 -72.68 -55.74
CA GLY A 617 -8.84 -72.48 -55.77
C GLY A 617 -8.18 -72.60 -54.39
N SER A 618 -8.76 -73.26 -53.40
CA SER A 618 -8.18 -73.44 -52.01
C SER A 618 -7.25 -74.63 -51.91
N THR A 619 -7.20 -75.53 -52.89
CA THR A 619 -6.42 -76.73 -52.83
C THR A 619 -5.26 -76.68 -53.83
N ALA A 620 -4.06 -77.25 -53.47
CA ALA A 620 -2.94 -77.36 -54.40
C ALA A 620 -3.26 -78.36 -55.51
N ILE A 621 -2.82 -78.08 -56.74
CA ILE A 621 -2.94 -79.00 -57.88
C ILE A 621 -2.01 -80.16 -57.69
N PRO A 622 -2.48 -81.40 -57.88
CA PRO A 622 -1.58 -82.59 -57.83
C PRO A 622 -0.39 -82.46 -58.79
N GLY A 623 0.80 -82.62 -58.27
CA GLY A 623 2.08 -82.55 -59.04
C GLY A 623 2.81 -81.17 -58.93
N PHE A 624 2.20 -80.14 -58.38
CA PHE A 624 2.86 -78.92 -57.97
C PHE A 624 3.11 -78.97 -56.47
N GLY A 625 4.19 -78.41 -56.01
CA GLY A 625 4.56 -78.42 -54.57
C GLY A 625 3.41 -77.89 -53.66
N GLY A 626 3.39 -78.27 -52.35
CA GLY A 626 2.37 -77.86 -51.39
C GLY A 626 2.34 -76.37 -51.23
N LEU A 627 1.14 -75.82 -50.85
CA LEU A 627 0.98 -74.41 -50.55
C LEU A 627 1.76 -74.02 -49.30
N VAL A 628 2.49 -72.89 -49.35
CA VAL A 628 3.30 -72.39 -48.26
C VAL A 628 2.39 -71.51 -47.38
N ASP A 629 2.17 -71.92 -46.10
CA ASP A 629 1.40 -71.17 -45.15
C ASP A 629 2.21 -70.07 -44.48
N ASN A 630 3.51 -70.29 -44.31
CA ASN A 630 4.42 -69.39 -43.63
C ASN A 630 5.57 -68.98 -44.53
N SER A 631 5.82 -67.73 -44.66
CA SER A 631 6.94 -67.18 -45.41
C SER A 631 7.57 -66.00 -44.66
N TYR A 632 8.87 -65.85 -44.81
CA TYR A 632 9.61 -64.72 -44.31
C TYR A 632 10.56 -64.19 -45.36
N ASN A 633 10.79 -62.86 -45.31
CA ASN A 633 11.88 -62.26 -46.05
C ASN A 633 12.58 -61.18 -45.23
N ALA A 634 13.81 -60.92 -45.50
CA ALA A 634 14.63 -59.88 -45.01
C ALA A 634 15.42 -59.25 -46.15
N SER A 635 15.38 -57.90 -46.19
CA SER A 635 16.06 -57.14 -47.23
C SER A 635 16.66 -55.86 -46.70
N VAL A 636 17.82 -55.49 -47.24
CA VAL A 636 18.40 -54.17 -47.10
C VAL A 636 18.19 -53.44 -48.40
N SER A 637 17.47 -52.29 -48.33
CA SER A 637 17.21 -51.44 -49.48
C SER A 637 18.08 -50.19 -49.43
N VAL A 638 18.68 -49.86 -50.58
CA VAL A 638 19.38 -48.58 -50.78
C VAL A 638 18.62 -47.80 -51.83
N SER A 639 18.09 -46.67 -51.48
CA SER A 639 17.26 -45.80 -52.35
C SER A 639 17.92 -44.47 -52.54
N LEU A 640 18.10 -44.02 -53.77
CA LEU A 640 18.55 -42.66 -54.10
C LEU A 640 17.60 -42.09 -55.16
N PRO A 641 16.80 -41.08 -54.81
CA PRO A 641 15.94 -40.41 -55.79
C PRO A 641 16.76 -39.55 -56.77
N ILE A 642 16.85 -40.01 -58.04
CA ILE A 642 17.62 -39.31 -59.09
C ILE A 642 16.89 -38.06 -59.56
N PHE A 643 15.58 -38.14 -59.73
CA PHE A 643 14.71 -37.02 -60.06
C PHE A 643 13.38 -37.11 -59.30
N ASN A 644 13.03 -36.07 -58.56
CA ASN A 644 11.80 -35.96 -57.76
C ASN A 644 11.04 -34.69 -58.13
N GLN A 645 10.50 -34.64 -59.35
CA GLN A 645 9.60 -33.54 -59.82
C GLN A 645 10.16 -32.14 -59.54
N ASN A 646 11.46 -31.93 -59.52
CA ASN A 646 12.16 -30.69 -59.14
C ASN A 646 11.95 -30.22 -57.68
N THR A 647 11.29 -31.03 -56.83
CA THR A 647 10.89 -30.64 -55.46
C THR A 647 12.11 -30.21 -54.62
N ASN A 648 13.26 -30.88 -54.72
CA ASN A 648 14.45 -30.50 -53.99
C ASN A 648 14.99 -29.11 -54.32
N ASN A 649 14.92 -28.70 -55.59
CA ASN A 649 15.32 -27.34 -56.00
C ASN A 649 14.33 -26.28 -55.51
N ILE A 650 13.03 -26.61 -55.54
CA ILE A 650 11.96 -25.71 -55.01
C ILE A 650 12.13 -25.57 -53.51
N ASN A 651 12.31 -26.66 -52.75
CA ASN A 651 12.56 -26.65 -51.29
C ASN A 651 13.83 -25.86 -50.91
N LYS A 652 14.89 -26.00 -51.71
CA LYS A 652 16.09 -25.18 -51.55
C LYS A 652 15.80 -23.67 -51.71
N GLN A 653 15.04 -23.32 -52.77
CA GLN A 653 14.65 -21.91 -53.01
C GLN A 653 13.79 -21.38 -51.86
N ILE A 654 12.81 -22.16 -51.40
CA ILE A 654 11.97 -21.80 -50.21
C ILE A 654 12.87 -21.56 -49.01
N ALA A 655 13.79 -22.46 -48.71
CA ALA A 655 14.69 -22.31 -47.57
C ALA A 655 15.64 -21.10 -47.70
N VAL A 656 16.08 -20.74 -48.92
CA VAL A 656 16.87 -19.52 -49.15
C VAL A 656 16.01 -18.29 -48.87
N ILE A 657 14.76 -18.22 -49.37
CA ILE A 657 13.85 -17.11 -49.07
C ILE A 657 13.56 -17.00 -47.57
N GLN A 658 13.37 -18.13 -46.87
CA GLN A 658 13.19 -18.16 -45.41
C GLN A 658 14.44 -17.64 -44.68
N LYS A 659 15.65 -18.00 -45.16
CA LYS A 659 16.90 -17.46 -44.63
C LYS A 659 16.96 -15.93 -44.77
N ASP A 660 16.71 -15.42 -45.98
CA ASP A 660 16.72 -13.98 -46.25
C ASP A 660 15.67 -13.24 -45.37
N GLN A 661 14.50 -13.84 -45.16
CA GLN A 661 13.47 -13.31 -44.26
C GLN A 661 13.95 -13.26 -42.80
N LEU A 662 14.61 -14.33 -42.32
CA LEU A 662 15.15 -14.39 -40.96
C LEU A 662 16.31 -13.40 -40.76
N GLU A 663 17.16 -13.19 -41.76
CA GLU A 663 18.22 -12.18 -41.72
C GLU A 663 17.61 -10.75 -41.61
N ILE A 664 16.61 -10.42 -42.41
CA ILE A 664 15.90 -9.15 -42.32
C ILE A 664 15.25 -8.99 -40.93
N ASN A 665 14.60 -10.03 -40.40
CA ASN A 665 14.00 -9.99 -39.07
C ASN A 665 15.07 -9.80 -37.98
N LYS A 666 16.23 -10.42 -38.10
CA LYS A 666 17.37 -10.26 -37.19
C LYS A 666 17.89 -8.82 -37.21
N ASP A 667 18.06 -8.22 -38.41
CA ASP A 667 18.49 -6.83 -38.55
C ASP A 667 17.45 -5.87 -37.96
N ASN A 668 16.16 -6.12 -38.19
CA ASN A 668 15.09 -5.34 -37.58
C ASN A 668 15.06 -5.46 -36.04
N THR A 669 15.27 -6.65 -35.50
CA THR A 669 15.37 -6.88 -34.07
C THR A 669 16.59 -6.16 -33.48
N ALA A 670 17.73 -6.20 -34.17
CA ALA A 670 18.95 -5.52 -33.75
C ALA A 670 18.74 -3.98 -33.70
N LEU A 671 18.05 -3.40 -34.70
CA LEU A 671 17.68 -2.00 -34.69
C LEU A 671 16.73 -1.65 -33.55
N ALA A 672 15.78 -2.55 -33.21
CA ALA A 672 14.87 -2.34 -32.09
C ALA A 672 15.62 -2.39 -30.75
N VAL A 673 16.57 -3.29 -30.58
CA VAL A 673 17.43 -3.37 -29.38
C VAL A 673 18.27 -2.11 -29.24
N ASP A 674 18.93 -1.62 -30.30
CA ASP A 674 19.69 -0.35 -30.28
C ASP A 674 18.78 0.83 -29.90
N ALA A 675 17.58 0.92 -30.51
CA ALA A 675 16.64 1.97 -30.21
C ALA A 675 16.16 1.93 -28.75
N ASN A 676 15.90 0.72 -28.21
CA ASN A 676 15.49 0.56 -26.80
C ASN A 676 16.59 0.97 -25.83
N VAL A 677 17.84 0.62 -26.10
CA VAL A 677 18.99 1.03 -25.28
C VAL A 677 19.14 2.54 -25.30
N ARG A 678 19.10 3.18 -26.47
CA ARG A 678 19.22 4.65 -26.60
C ARG A 678 18.10 5.36 -25.87
N ASN A 679 16.86 4.94 -26.09
CA ASN A 679 15.69 5.50 -25.43
C ASN A 679 15.76 5.28 -23.91
N GLY A 680 16.18 4.10 -23.44
CA GLY A 680 16.39 3.80 -22.03
C GLY A 680 17.38 4.76 -21.37
N VAL A 681 18.51 5.02 -22.00
CA VAL A 681 19.52 5.98 -21.48
C VAL A 681 18.96 7.40 -21.47
N PHE A 682 18.25 7.85 -22.52
CA PHE A 682 17.60 9.18 -22.49
C PHE A 682 16.53 9.30 -21.42
N ASN A 683 15.76 8.24 -21.18
CA ASN A 683 14.77 8.20 -20.09
C ASN A 683 15.47 8.33 -18.72
N LEU A 684 16.60 7.66 -18.51
CA LEU A 684 17.38 7.80 -17.28
C LEU A 684 17.90 9.22 -17.07
N VAL A 685 18.43 9.87 -18.12
CA VAL A 685 18.86 11.29 -18.07
C VAL A 685 17.69 12.18 -17.62
N ASN A 686 16.49 11.96 -18.18
CA ASN A 686 15.31 12.71 -17.78
C ASN A 686 14.95 12.46 -16.31
N GLN A 687 15.00 11.20 -15.83
CA GLN A 687 14.64 10.89 -14.45
C GLN A 687 15.65 11.42 -13.43
N VAL A 688 16.95 11.40 -13.72
CA VAL A 688 17.99 12.03 -12.89
C VAL A 688 17.67 13.52 -12.70
N SER A 689 17.40 14.23 -13.79
CA SER A 689 17.04 15.65 -13.73
C SER A 689 15.71 15.87 -12.99
N ASN A 690 14.73 14.98 -13.17
CA ASN A 690 13.42 15.07 -12.51
C ASN A 690 13.54 14.87 -10.99
N ILE A 691 14.41 13.98 -10.51
CA ILE A 691 14.63 13.77 -9.07
C ILE A 691 15.15 15.05 -8.43
N GLU A 692 16.20 15.67 -8.99
CA GLU A 692 16.78 16.89 -8.47
C GLU A 692 15.78 18.06 -8.48
N LEU A 693 15.14 18.30 -9.64
CA LEU A 693 14.20 19.41 -9.80
C LEU A 693 12.92 19.22 -8.96
N SER A 694 12.41 17.99 -8.82
CA SER A 694 11.23 17.72 -8.01
C SER A 694 11.52 17.85 -6.51
N THR A 695 12.75 17.53 -6.07
CA THR A 695 13.17 17.73 -4.68
C THR A 695 13.19 19.23 -4.35
N ILE A 696 13.82 20.07 -5.19
CA ILE A 696 13.83 21.53 -5.02
C ILE A 696 12.38 22.08 -5.06
N SER A 697 11.55 21.55 -5.96
CA SER A 697 10.15 21.98 -6.09
C SER A 697 9.34 21.64 -4.84
N GLU A 698 9.51 20.44 -4.26
CA GLU A 698 8.80 20.03 -3.03
C GLU A 698 9.22 20.90 -1.85
N ASP A 699 10.52 21.08 -1.62
CA ASP A 699 11.03 21.89 -0.51
C ASP A 699 10.53 23.35 -0.60
N THR A 700 10.58 23.94 -1.81
CA THR A 700 10.11 25.32 -2.05
C THR A 700 8.58 25.42 -1.88
N ALA A 701 7.82 24.45 -2.39
CA ALA A 701 6.37 24.45 -2.26
C ALA A 701 5.93 24.25 -0.82
N LYS A 702 6.65 23.44 -0.03
CA LYS A 702 6.41 23.26 1.40
C LYS A 702 6.60 24.56 2.17
N GLU A 703 7.73 25.23 1.99
CA GLU A 703 8.01 26.52 2.64
C GLU A 703 6.96 27.57 2.25
N SER A 704 6.59 27.62 0.95
CA SER A 704 5.54 28.54 0.45
C SER A 704 4.19 28.26 1.11
N LEU A 705 3.81 26.98 1.31
CA LEU A 705 2.57 26.60 1.97
C LEU A 705 2.57 27.03 3.44
N GLU A 706 3.63 26.76 4.18
CA GLU A 706 3.77 27.12 5.61
C GLU A 706 3.64 28.64 5.83
N LEU A 707 4.33 29.44 4.97
CA LEU A 707 4.24 30.91 5.00
C LEU A 707 2.84 31.41 4.63
N THR A 708 2.21 30.79 3.62
CA THR A 708 0.88 31.19 3.16
C THR A 708 -0.20 30.82 4.18
N GLN A 709 -0.08 29.66 4.85
CA GLN A 709 -0.99 29.24 5.91
C GLN A 709 -0.93 30.20 7.11
N THR A 710 0.28 30.56 7.55
CA THR A 710 0.48 31.56 8.61
C THR A 710 -0.10 32.91 8.22
N SER A 711 0.08 33.33 6.97
CA SER A 711 -0.45 34.61 6.46
C SER A 711 -1.98 34.58 6.35
N TYR A 712 -2.57 33.43 6.00
CA TYR A 712 -4.02 33.26 5.94
C TYR A 712 -4.65 33.29 7.34
N SER A 713 -4.05 32.60 8.32
CA SER A 713 -4.55 32.64 9.71
C SER A 713 -4.54 34.05 10.30
N ASN A 714 -3.60 34.91 9.87
CA ASN A 714 -3.53 36.35 10.25
C ASN A 714 -4.36 37.28 9.34
N GLY A 715 -5.13 36.73 8.38
CA GLY A 715 -5.96 37.51 7.46
C GLY A 715 -5.20 38.33 6.41
N ALA A 716 -3.90 38.07 6.21
CA ALA A 716 -3.06 38.83 5.29
C ALA A 716 -3.17 38.36 3.83
N VAL A 717 -3.58 37.12 3.59
CA VAL A 717 -3.81 36.55 2.25
C VAL A 717 -5.20 35.94 2.15
N ASN A 718 -5.69 35.73 0.92
CA ASN A 718 -7.00 35.15 0.70
C ASN A 718 -6.93 33.62 0.52
N ILE A 719 -8.09 32.96 0.64
CA ILE A 719 -8.25 31.50 0.52
C ILE A 719 -7.70 30.94 -0.81
N VAL A 720 -7.80 31.68 -1.92
CA VAL A 720 -7.35 31.19 -3.23
C VAL A 720 -5.84 30.96 -3.23
N GLN A 721 -5.10 31.87 -2.58
CA GLN A 721 -3.64 31.75 -2.45
C GLN A 721 -3.27 30.55 -1.57
N LEU A 722 -4.01 30.28 -0.49
CA LEU A 722 -3.76 29.13 0.37
C LEU A 722 -4.07 27.80 -0.35
N LEU A 723 -5.20 27.71 -1.05
CA LEU A 723 -5.54 26.51 -1.84
C LEU A 723 -4.55 26.28 -2.99
N ASP A 724 -4.07 27.34 -3.64
CA ASP A 724 -3.05 27.22 -4.68
C ASP A 724 -1.73 26.72 -4.11
N ALA A 725 -1.25 27.26 -2.99
CA ALA A 725 -0.05 26.78 -2.31
C ALA A 725 -0.18 25.31 -1.85
N GLN A 726 -1.35 24.91 -1.33
CA GLN A 726 -1.63 23.53 -0.93
C GLN A 726 -1.59 22.58 -2.12
N ASN A 727 -2.22 22.94 -3.25
CA ASN A 727 -2.23 22.13 -4.45
C ASN A 727 -0.82 22.04 -5.08
N ASN A 728 -0.05 23.12 -5.05
CA ASN A 728 1.33 23.13 -5.55
C ASN A 728 2.20 22.18 -4.72
N TYR A 729 2.08 22.19 -3.39
CA TYR A 729 2.81 21.27 -2.53
C TYR A 729 2.41 19.81 -2.76
N LEU A 730 1.11 19.51 -2.85
CA LEU A 730 0.61 18.17 -3.20
C LEU A 730 1.21 17.66 -4.50
N ASN A 731 1.17 18.47 -5.57
CA ASN A 731 1.69 18.09 -6.87
C ASN A 731 3.22 17.90 -6.86
N ALA A 732 3.95 18.72 -6.09
CA ALA A 732 5.40 18.59 -5.95
C ALA A 732 5.79 17.29 -5.23
N GLN A 733 5.07 16.90 -4.16
CA GLN A 733 5.25 15.62 -3.47
C GLN A 733 5.04 14.42 -4.41
N LEU A 734 3.91 14.42 -5.13
CA LEU A 734 3.61 13.36 -6.10
C LEU A 734 4.67 13.28 -7.21
N SER A 735 5.13 14.43 -7.68
CA SER A 735 6.18 14.50 -8.72
C SER A 735 7.48 13.90 -8.24
N ARG A 736 7.90 14.18 -7.00
CA ARG A 736 9.14 13.62 -6.42
C ARG A 736 9.05 12.11 -6.24
N VAL A 737 7.97 11.60 -5.68
CA VAL A 737 7.75 10.16 -5.51
C VAL A 737 7.82 9.45 -6.86
N ASN A 738 7.10 9.98 -7.86
CA ASN A 738 7.11 9.42 -9.21
C ASN A 738 8.52 9.48 -9.86
N ALA A 739 9.28 10.55 -9.66
CA ALA A 739 10.62 10.68 -10.22
C ALA A 739 11.56 9.58 -9.67
N ILE A 740 11.54 9.34 -8.36
CA ILE A 740 12.39 8.32 -7.70
C ILE A 740 12.06 6.92 -8.23
N TYR A 741 10.81 6.50 -8.16
CA TYR A 741 10.43 5.14 -8.56
C TYR A 741 10.52 4.94 -10.08
N ASN A 742 10.22 5.96 -10.89
CA ASN A 742 10.41 5.89 -12.34
C ASN A 742 11.88 5.79 -12.73
N PHE A 743 12.80 6.40 -11.98
CA PHE A 743 14.23 6.18 -12.20
C PHE A 743 14.60 4.71 -12.03
N LEU A 744 14.18 4.07 -10.95
CA LEU A 744 14.45 2.65 -10.69
C LEU A 744 13.80 1.76 -11.75
N LEU A 745 12.56 2.03 -12.15
CA LEU A 745 11.87 1.30 -13.22
C LEU A 745 12.57 1.43 -14.57
N ASN A 746 12.96 2.64 -14.97
CA ASN A 746 13.67 2.87 -16.23
C ASN A 746 15.07 2.24 -16.22
N SER A 747 15.74 2.18 -15.06
CA SER A 747 17.02 1.46 -14.92
C SER A 747 16.84 -0.03 -15.22
N LEU A 748 15.83 -0.66 -14.62
CA LEU A 748 15.56 -2.08 -14.84
C LEU A 748 15.03 -2.37 -16.24
N GLN A 749 14.29 -1.46 -16.86
CA GLN A 749 13.88 -1.57 -18.24
C GLN A 749 15.07 -1.50 -19.22
N LEU A 750 16.06 -0.65 -18.93
CA LEU A 750 17.32 -0.64 -19.66
C LEU A 750 18.07 -1.97 -19.49
N GLU A 751 18.17 -2.50 -18.27
CA GLU A 751 18.79 -3.78 -17.98
C GLU A 751 18.12 -4.94 -18.71
N ARG A 752 16.78 -4.96 -18.78
CA ARG A 752 16.03 -5.92 -19.61
C ARG A 752 16.49 -5.86 -21.07
N SER A 753 16.72 -4.65 -21.58
CA SER A 753 17.21 -4.47 -22.96
C SER A 753 18.66 -4.97 -23.14
N LEU A 754 19.45 -4.99 -22.07
CA LEU A 754 20.81 -5.59 -22.07
C LEU A 754 20.79 -7.12 -22.04
N GLY A 755 19.65 -7.72 -21.68
CA GLY A 755 19.47 -9.17 -21.59
C GLY A 755 19.86 -9.78 -20.25
N TYR A 756 20.03 -8.99 -19.19
CA TYR A 756 20.26 -9.42 -17.81
C TYR A 756 19.99 -8.29 -16.82
N TYR A 757 19.86 -8.62 -15.52
CA TYR A 757 19.64 -7.68 -14.44
C TYR A 757 20.83 -7.63 -13.48
N PHE A 758 21.37 -6.44 -13.21
CA PHE A 758 22.51 -6.26 -12.29
C PHE A 758 22.17 -6.68 -10.86
N LEU A 759 20.92 -6.52 -10.45
CA LEU A 759 20.45 -6.91 -9.12
C LEU A 759 20.49 -8.43 -8.89
N LEU A 760 20.43 -9.24 -9.96
CA LEU A 760 20.47 -10.70 -9.90
C LEU A 760 21.88 -11.25 -10.15
N ASN A 761 22.78 -10.43 -10.66
CA ASN A 761 24.17 -10.82 -10.92
C ASN A 761 24.98 -10.89 -9.62
N SER A 762 26.00 -11.73 -9.62
CA SER A 762 27.03 -11.69 -8.58
C SER A 762 27.87 -10.40 -8.67
N GLU A 763 28.49 -10.02 -7.57
CA GLU A 763 29.38 -8.84 -7.53
C GLU A 763 30.56 -8.97 -8.54
N THR A 764 31.07 -10.19 -8.73
CA THR A 764 32.12 -10.47 -9.73
C THR A 764 31.65 -10.25 -11.16
N GLU A 765 30.41 -10.55 -11.49
CA GLU A 765 29.82 -10.31 -12.82
C GLU A 765 29.61 -8.80 -13.07
N ASN A 766 29.13 -8.10 -12.06
CA ASN A 766 28.95 -6.66 -12.15
C ASN A 766 30.31 -5.92 -12.28
N GLU A 767 31.34 -6.39 -11.57
CA GLU A 767 32.69 -5.84 -11.71
C GLU A 767 33.28 -6.15 -13.09
N ALA A 768 33.07 -7.35 -13.62
CA ALA A 768 33.50 -7.71 -14.98
C ALA A 768 32.79 -6.84 -16.05
N PHE A 769 31.54 -6.45 -15.83
CA PHE A 769 30.84 -5.51 -16.71
C PHE A 769 31.50 -4.13 -16.67
N ARG A 770 31.83 -3.60 -15.49
CA ARG A 770 32.54 -2.33 -15.33
C ARG A 770 33.91 -2.36 -16.01
N GLN A 771 34.68 -3.42 -15.86
CA GLN A 771 35.98 -3.58 -16.53
C GLN A 771 35.85 -3.54 -18.04
N ARG A 772 34.87 -4.27 -18.62
CA ARG A 772 34.62 -4.22 -20.07
C ARG A 772 34.29 -2.80 -20.56
N PHE A 773 33.55 -2.05 -19.78
CA PHE A 773 33.27 -0.65 -20.13
C PHE A 773 34.53 0.22 -20.12
N PHE A 774 35.40 0.09 -19.13
CA PHE A 774 36.67 0.83 -19.08
C PHE A 774 37.62 0.42 -20.21
N GLU A 775 37.69 -0.87 -20.54
CA GLU A 775 38.45 -1.35 -21.70
C GLU A 775 37.92 -0.75 -23.01
N PHE A 776 36.60 -0.72 -23.18
CA PHE A 776 35.95 -0.10 -24.33
C PHE A 776 36.30 1.38 -24.46
N LEU A 777 36.29 2.15 -23.37
CA LEU A 777 36.75 3.56 -23.38
C LEU A 777 38.24 3.69 -23.70
N GLY A 778 39.09 2.81 -23.18
CA GLY A 778 40.53 2.82 -23.43
C GLY A 778 40.92 2.50 -24.87
N THR A 779 40.09 1.78 -25.62
CA THR A 779 40.33 1.47 -27.05
C THR A 779 39.98 2.64 -27.98
N ARG A 780 39.30 3.68 -27.51
CA ARG A 780 38.86 4.87 -28.29
C ARG A 780 39.69 6.15 -28.02
N ASN A 781 40.50 6.16 -26.97
CA ASN A 781 41.50 7.20 -26.72
C ASN A 781 42.82 6.80 -27.36
#